data_f0bcd4c64236563ff46c1b6614a08211
#
_entry.id   f0bcd4c64236563ff46c1b6614a08211
#
_cell.length_a   1.000
_cell.length_b   1.000
_cell.length_c   1.000
_cell.angle_alpha   90.00
_cell.angle_beta   90.00
_cell.angle_gamma   90.00
#
_symmetry.space_group_name_H-M   'P 1'
#
loop_
_entity.id
_entity.type
_entity.pdbx_description
1 polymer ?
#
loop_
_entity_poly.entity_id
_entity_poly.type
_entity_poly.pdbx_seq_one_letter_code
_entity_poly.pdbx_strand_id
1 'polypeptide(L)'
;MNNGDFDLIDYVYQNIYPYGFKLWLVIFGFCFVFCMTGKIKHSDDLSLLDIIAITLKKWGLVYFFTLTLLISCLFSLYAMFIFRFDFETTIKYLKMVFSQIRIDYMIIPDLIFVLMLPYLIFFVHKRYVKPRISAFIRRFRVSQTSDAISDVRVEHGKYEPKIFNPTEYYKNNNWFIGLNENENPIYISDEEFTTTNARILGATQTGKGVLQGVIIDQAIRKKDKAVCFIDQKPDKFIYSIMNKACLDEGRKLITFDICTNRGITYEPFLHGDKIDKLARIYNTLDINDTGTTADHYLESARACILKVYDMWDGTLAHLKNLLSGGCTSFSEEDYEFILKFGRKIVVKLEELSGLNGVKSSDNLLNIRQIIENGDILYIRGKLNSDLVKRVVKCIIQEMTDAFIATPDKKKHYTCVIDEARFVISPEIADAMATIVSSHANMILAYQESDDLLNIKGYSSTIAASIKSSIETNSNIVIVQKCNYKTAELLAQESGTIPLTITKLEHVNTDDFGAESWGGKRLIGQQEDYLIPINTILTLPARVGVLKTVSSLSKIVFSCWVSVDKFTPLPAEIKESSEKKKAPVSQSDNNTSVKLSDTYIPSEDDKKLAERITGNQANRSAITNTPVKTGNKVAEEDNLRDNVLDIFREDK
;
A
#
# COMPACT_ATOMS: atom_id res chain seq x y z
N MET A 1 84.89 -0.98 -23.38
CA MET A 1 83.54 -0.85 -23.90
C MET A 1 83.16 -2.17 -24.53
N ASN A 2 82.07 -2.77 -24.04
CA ASN A 2 81.64 -4.10 -24.49
C ASN A 2 81.13 -4.04 -25.95
N ASN A 3 81.58 -4.97 -26.78
CA ASN A 3 81.18 -5.07 -28.18
C ASN A 3 79.65 -5.20 -28.40
N GLY A 4 78.87 -5.43 -27.35
CA GLY A 4 77.41 -5.60 -27.45
C GLY A 4 76.62 -4.28 -27.59
N ASP A 5 77.18 -3.13 -27.17
CA ASP A 5 76.44 -1.83 -27.25
C ASP A 5 76.54 -1.22 -28.64
N PHE A 6 77.56 -1.60 -29.40
CA PHE A 6 77.72 -1.21 -30.81
C PHE A 6 76.77 -1.99 -31.73
N ASP A 7 76.54 -3.24 -31.50
CA ASP A 7 75.64 -4.07 -32.29
C ASP A 7 74.16 -3.60 -32.21
N LEU A 8 73.71 -3.09 -31.07
CA LEU A 8 72.36 -2.60 -30.94
C LEU A 8 72.13 -1.28 -31.70
N ILE A 9 73.13 -0.40 -31.68
CA ILE A 9 73.05 0.88 -32.39
C ILE A 9 73.11 0.65 -33.92
N ASP A 10 73.99 -0.24 -34.34
CA ASP A 10 74.09 -0.62 -35.76
C ASP A 10 72.85 -1.35 -36.28
N TYR A 11 72.24 -2.20 -35.43
CA TYR A 11 70.96 -2.86 -35.79
C TYR A 11 69.82 -1.85 -35.90
N VAL A 12 69.65 -0.90 -34.95
CA VAL A 12 68.65 0.15 -34.98
C VAL A 12 68.89 1.07 -36.18
N TYR A 13 70.12 1.40 -36.47
CA TYR A 13 70.52 2.25 -37.59
C TYR A 13 70.24 1.60 -38.94
N GLN A 14 70.55 0.31 -39.13
CA GLN A 14 70.35 -0.38 -40.40
C GLN A 14 68.91 -0.82 -40.62
N ASN A 15 68.17 -1.23 -39.60
CA ASN A 15 66.86 -1.83 -39.71
C ASN A 15 65.69 -0.94 -39.34
N ILE A 16 65.83 -0.02 -38.41
CA ILE A 16 64.74 0.81 -37.92
C ILE A 16 64.79 2.23 -38.50
N TYR A 17 65.98 2.79 -38.59
CA TYR A 17 66.18 4.19 -39.01
C TYR A 17 65.64 4.49 -40.44
N PRO A 18 65.81 3.66 -41.46
CA PRO A 18 65.30 3.93 -42.79
C PRO A 18 63.77 4.03 -42.83
N TYR A 19 63.11 3.32 -41.92
CA TYR A 19 61.64 3.31 -41.79
C TYR A 19 61.14 4.31 -40.76
N GLY A 20 61.96 4.81 -39.86
CA GLY A 20 61.61 5.69 -38.76
C GLY A 20 60.94 6.99 -39.25
N PHE A 21 61.48 7.58 -40.32
CA PHE A 21 60.91 8.79 -40.90
C PHE A 21 59.52 8.52 -41.54
N LYS A 22 59.35 7.40 -42.23
CA LYS A 22 58.06 7.01 -42.78
C LYS A 22 57.06 6.75 -41.70
N LEU A 23 57.44 6.04 -40.64
CA LEU A 23 56.58 5.79 -39.48
C LEU A 23 56.19 7.09 -38.77
N TRP A 24 57.13 8.01 -38.56
CA TRP A 24 56.87 9.32 -37.99
C TRP A 24 55.86 10.11 -38.86
N LEU A 25 56.01 10.07 -40.20
CA LEU A 25 55.15 10.75 -41.15
C LEU A 25 53.72 10.16 -41.12
N VAL A 26 53.59 8.83 -40.98
CA VAL A 26 52.29 8.13 -40.82
C VAL A 26 51.62 8.56 -39.51
N ILE A 27 52.35 8.56 -38.39
CA ILE A 27 51.80 8.99 -37.10
C ILE A 27 51.42 10.47 -37.14
N PHE A 28 52.26 11.32 -37.74
CA PHE A 28 51.95 12.74 -37.93
C PHE A 28 50.68 12.93 -38.75
N GLY A 29 50.57 12.25 -39.90
CA GLY A 29 49.37 12.29 -40.74
C GLY A 29 48.12 11.86 -40.04
N PHE A 30 48.21 10.79 -39.25
CA PHE A 30 47.11 10.32 -38.42
C PHE A 30 46.70 11.35 -37.37
N CYS A 31 47.66 11.90 -36.60
CA CYS A 31 47.39 12.95 -35.62
C CYS A 31 46.81 14.21 -36.27
N PHE A 32 47.34 14.61 -37.43
CA PHE A 32 46.86 15.78 -38.18
C PHE A 32 45.42 15.61 -38.62
N VAL A 33 45.09 14.49 -39.31
CA VAL A 33 43.70 14.22 -39.76
C VAL A 33 42.77 14.08 -38.56
N PHE A 34 43.18 13.40 -37.48
CA PHE A 34 42.40 13.26 -36.27
C PHE A 34 42.11 14.62 -35.62
N CYS A 35 43.08 15.52 -35.52
CA CYS A 35 42.89 16.86 -34.98
C CYS A 35 42.00 17.75 -35.88
N MET A 36 42.04 17.56 -37.23
CA MET A 36 41.27 18.33 -38.18
C MET A 36 39.83 17.81 -38.35
N THR A 37 39.51 16.57 -37.97
CA THR A 37 38.13 16.04 -38.05
C THR A 37 37.24 16.75 -37.03
N GLY A 38 36.06 17.17 -37.45
CA GLY A 38 35.04 17.99 -36.79
C GLY A 38 35.01 18.13 -35.28
N LYS A 39 34.43 19.16 -34.72
CA LYS A 39 34.39 19.44 -33.26
C LYS A 39 33.57 18.39 -32.53
N ILE A 40 34.12 17.80 -31.47
CA ILE A 40 33.36 17.01 -30.49
C ILE A 40 32.55 18.00 -29.65
N LYS A 41 31.22 17.87 -29.65
CA LYS A 41 30.38 18.73 -28.80
C LYS A 41 30.64 18.38 -27.31
N HIS A 42 30.88 19.40 -26.53
CA HIS A 42 31.00 19.28 -25.07
C HIS A 42 29.62 18.91 -24.50
N SER A 43 29.54 17.84 -23.75
CA SER A 43 28.35 17.48 -22.95
C SER A 43 28.80 17.19 -21.52
N ASP A 44 27.93 17.44 -20.56
CA ASP A 44 28.25 17.24 -19.14
C ASP A 44 28.40 15.75 -18.75
N ASP A 45 28.06 14.85 -19.67
CA ASP A 45 28.12 13.39 -19.50
C ASP A 45 29.21 12.74 -20.35
N LEU A 46 30.39 13.27 -20.31
CA LEU A 46 31.50 12.68 -21.05
C LEU A 46 31.95 11.38 -20.38
N SER A 47 31.92 10.28 -21.13
CA SER A 47 32.63 9.07 -20.73
C SER A 47 34.14 9.34 -20.66
N LEU A 48 34.87 8.56 -19.89
CA LEU A 48 36.31 8.67 -19.76
C LEU A 48 37.01 8.62 -21.15
N LEU A 49 36.46 7.81 -22.06
CA LEU A 49 36.93 7.72 -23.46
C LEU A 49 36.67 9.00 -24.24
N ASP A 50 35.55 9.68 -24.02
CA ASP A 50 35.23 10.95 -24.65
C ASP A 50 36.17 12.07 -24.18
N ILE A 51 36.51 12.09 -22.87
CA ILE A 51 37.47 13.05 -22.30
C ILE A 51 38.86 12.84 -22.92
N ILE A 52 39.31 11.58 -23.03
CA ILE A 52 40.58 11.24 -23.67
C ILE A 52 40.57 11.68 -25.13
N ALA A 53 39.49 11.35 -25.86
CA ALA A 53 39.37 11.74 -27.28
C ALA A 53 39.36 13.25 -27.49
N ILE A 54 38.68 14.03 -26.63
CA ILE A 54 38.68 15.51 -26.68
C ILE A 54 40.08 16.05 -26.37
N THR A 55 40.74 15.50 -25.36
CA THR A 55 42.09 15.94 -24.97
C THR A 55 43.09 15.64 -26.06
N LEU A 56 43.08 14.43 -26.64
CA LEU A 56 43.92 14.07 -27.79
C LEU A 56 43.63 14.95 -29.01
N LYS A 57 42.37 15.27 -29.25
CA LYS A 57 41.99 16.13 -30.36
C LYS A 57 42.44 17.57 -30.20
N LYS A 58 42.39 18.10 -28.98
CA LYS A 58 42.82 19.48 -28.66
C LYS A 58 44.33 19.61 -28.63
N TRP A 59 45.01 18.64 -28.07
CA TRP A 59 46.45 18.71 -27.76
C TRP A 59 47.29 17.70 -28.56
N GLY A 60 46.70 16.84 -29.37
CA GLY A 60 47.38 15.72 -30.02
C GLY A 60 48.60 16.14 -30.86
N LEU A 61 48.48 17.22 -31.65
CA LEU A 61 49.65 17.76 -32.37
C LEU A 61 50.73 18.29 -31.41
N VAL A 62 50.32 18.97 -30.34
CA VAL A 62 51.27 19.46 -29.32
C VAL A 62 52.00 18.30 -28.66
N TYR A 63 51.24 17.28 -28.25
CA TYR A 63 51.84 16.07 -27.65
C TYR A 63 52.71 15.32 -28.63
N PHE A 64 52.35 15.26 -29.90
CA PHE A 64 53.16 14.63 -30.93
C PHE A 64 54.51 15.36 -31.09
N PHE A 65 54.48 16.68 -31.19
CA PHE A 65 55.72 17.47 -31.34
C PHE A 65 56.56 17.46 -30.04
N THR A 66 55.92 17.53 -28.86
CA THR A 66 56.67 17.48 -27.58
C THR A 66 57.30 16.11 -27.37
N LEU A 67 56.60 15.03 -27.70
CA LEU A 67 57.14 13.67 -27.64
C LEU A 67 58.31 13.50 -28.62
N THR A 68 58.18 14.00 -29.86
CA THR A 68 59.23 13.95 -30.85
C THR A 68 60.46 14.72 -30.41
N LEU A 69 60.26 15.91 -29.81
CA LEU A 69 61.37 16.71 -29.24
C LEU A 69 62.04 15.96 -28.07
N LEU A 70 61.22 15.38 -27.19
CA LEU A 70 61.74 14.63 -26.00
C LEU A 70 62.59 13.41 -26.45
N ILE A 71 62.08 12.63 -27.45
CA ILE A 71 62.80 11.50 -28.01
C ILE A 71 64.10 11.97 -28.65
N SER A 72 64.07 13.08 -29.40
CA SER A 72 65.27 13.67 -30.02
C SER A 72 66.30 14.14 -29.01
N CYS A 73 65.86 14.80 -27.91
CA CYS A 73 66.71 15.19 -26.79
C CYS A 73 67.33 13.97 -26.08
N LEU A 74 66.52 12.95 -25.80
CA LEU A 74 67.01 11.70 -25.16
C LEU A 74 68.02 11.00 -26.07
N PHE A 75 67.78 10.95 -27.39
CA PHE A 75 68.71 10.39 -28.35
C PHE A 75 70.04 11.18 -28.38
N SER A 76 69.96 12.50 -28.37
CA SER A 76 71.14 13.37 -28.34
C SER A 76 71.93 13.21 -27.03
N LEU A 77 71.26 13.12 -25.89
CA LEU A 77 71.87 12.84 -24.60
C LEU A 77 72.52 11.45 -24.57
N TYR A 78 71.86 10.43 -25.10
CA TYR A 78 72.39 9.08 -25.23
C TYR A 78 73.65 9.05 -26.13
N ALA A 79 73.62 9.75 -27.26
CA ALA A 79 74.79 9.92 -28.08
C ALA A 79 75.92 10.62 -27.35
N MET A 80 75.66 11.68 -26.62
CA MET A 80 76.66 12.36 -25.76
C MET A 80 77.25 11.42 -24.70
N PHE A 81 76.45 10.59 -24.10
CA PHE A 81 76.91 9.60 -23.10
C PHE A 81 77.85 8.55 -23.72
N ILE A 82 77.50 8.05 -24.92
CA ILE A 82 78.32 7.07 -25.64
C ILE A 82 79.68 7.67 -26.01
N PHE A 83 79.70 8.89 -26.52
CA PHE A 83 80.94 9.61 -26.90
C PHE A 83 81.62 10.29 -25.67
N ARG A 84 81.31 9.84 -24.44
CA ARG A 84 81.95 10.33 -23.19
C ARG A 84 81.93 11.85 -23.02
N PHE A 85 80.86 12.49 -23.47
CA PHE A 85 80.68 13.95 -23.42
C PHE A 85 81.60 14.77 -24.33
N ASP A 86 82.22 14.15 -25.34
CA ASP A 86 82.91 14.89 -26.39
C ASP A 86 81.88 15.53 -27.32
N PHE A 87 81.78 16.85 -27.21
CA PHE A 87 80.80 17.65 -27.93
C PHE A 87 81.05 17.70 -29.44
N GLU A 88 82.32 17.73 -29.88
CA GLU A 88 82.68 17.84 -31.29
C GLU A 88 82.36 16.54 -32.03
N THR A 89 82.70 15.39 -31.47
CA THR A 89 82.39 14.09 -32.03
C THR A 89 80.91 13.80 -32.01
N THR A 90 80.19 14.19 -30.98
CA THR A 90 78.75 14.06 -30.88
C THR A 90 78.04 14.88 -31.97
N ILE A 91 78.45 16.13 -32.17
CA ILE A 91 77.85 16.98 -33.23
C ILE A 91 78.17 16.42 -34.63
N LYS A 92 79.36 15.95 -34.88
CA LYS A 92 79.71 15.30 -36.15
C LYS A 92 78.84 14.07 -36.43
N TYR A 93 78.64 13.23 -35.38
CA TYR A 93 77.74 12.08 -35.45
C TYR A 93 76.30 12.47 -35.72
N LEU A 94 75.74 13.42 -34.96
CA LEU A 94 74.38 13.90 -35.20
C LEU A 94 74.20 14.50 -36.60
N LYS A 95 75.16 15.29 -37.07
CA LYS A 95 75.14 15.82 -38.45
C LYS A 95 75.15 14.71 -39.46
N MET A 96 75.93 13.63 -39.27
CA MET A 96 75.96 12.48 -40.14
C MET A 96 74.61 11.76 -40.19
N VAL A 97 73.99 11.53 -39.01
CA VAL A 97 72.65 10.92 -38.88
C VAL A 97 71.59 11.76 -39.57
N PHE A 98 71.60 13.09 -39.35
CA PHE A 98 70.64 14.00 -40.01
C PHE A 98 70.91 14.14 -41.55
N SER A 99 72.16 14.06 -42.05
CA SER A 99 72.45 14.12 -43.46
C SER A 99 72.03 12.88 -44.26
N GLN A 100 71.79 11.79 -43.59
CA GLN A 100 71.30 10.53 -44.20
C GLN A 100 69.79 10.47 -44.36
N ILE A 101 69.05 11.46 -43.85
CA ILE A 101 67.63 11.59 -44.19
C ILE A 101 67.47 11.90 -45.64
N ARG A 102 67.44 10.86 -46.49
CA ARG A 102 67.20 11.03 -47.95
C ARG A 102 65.70 11.34 -48.12
N ILE A 103 65.43 12.50 -48.69
CA ILE A 103 64.18 12.90 -49.30
C ILE A 103 64.09 12.25 -50.68
N ASP A 104 63.73 10.98 -50.76
CA ASP A 104 63.54 10.30 -52.05
C ASP A 104 62.34 10.90 -52.77
N TYR A 105 62.38 10.91 -54.10
CA TYR A 105 61.28 11.40 -54.96
C TYR A 105 59.99 10.59 -54.85
N MET A 106 60.01 9.47 -54.08
CA MET A 106 58.85 8.67 -53.69
C MET A 106 58.07 9.21 -52.49
N ILE A 107 58.45 10.37 -51.95
CA ILE A 107 57.73 11.02 -50.84
C ILE A 107 56.29 11.37 -51.18
N ILE A 108 55.99 11.74 -52.46
CA ILE A 108 54.63 12.12 -52.84
C ILE A 108 53.64 10.96 -52.78
N PRO A 109 53.89 9.76 -53.28
CA PRO A 109 53.02 8.59 -53.10
C PRO A 109 52.91 8.21 -51.65
N ASP A 110 53.98 8.23 -50.84
CA ASP A 110 53.98 7.92 -49.42
C ASP A 110 53.15 8.96 -48.65
N LEU A 111 53.24 10.24 -48.97
CA LEU A 111 52.45 11.31 -48.39
C LEU A 111 50.96 11.14 -48.68
N ILE A 112 50.61 10.80 -49.92
CA ILE A 112 49.22 10.51 -50.31
C ILE A 112 48.70 9.32 -49.54
N PHE A 113 49.49 8.24 -49.43
CA PHE A 113 49.10 7.05 -48.63
C PHE A 113 48.93 7.39 -47.14
N VAL A 114 49.86 8.16 -46.57
CA VAL A 114 49.83 8.63 -45.20
C VAL A 114 48.60 9.47 -44.87
N LEU A 115 48.14 10.30 -45.80
CA LEU A 115 46.92 11.09 -45.63
C LEU A 115 45.65 10.28 -45.90
N MET A 116 45.69 9.33 -46.86
CA MET A 116 44.53 8.49 -47.20
C MET A 116 44.25 7.41 -46.15
N LEU A 117 45.26 6.82 -45.53
CA LEU A 117 45.09 5.77 -44.53
C LEU A 117 44.30 6.25 -43.29
N PRO A 118 44.65 7.37 -42.63
CA PRO A 118 43.86 7.92 -41.54
C PRO A 118 42.44 8.27 -41.95
N TYR A 119 42.24 8.79 -43.17
CA TYR A 119 40.93 9.09 -43.70
C TYR A 119 40.09 7.81 -43.87
N LEU A 120 40.67 6.74 -44.40
CA LEU A 120 40.04 5.44 -44.55
C LEU A 120 39.65 4.85 -43.18
N ILE A 121 40.58 4.89 -42.21
CA ILE A 121 40.32 4.45 -40.83
C ILE A 121 39.17 5.25 -40.20
N PHE A 122 39.21 6.58 -40.39
CA PHE A 122 38.11 7.44 -39.89
C PHE A 122 36.78 7.11 -40.55
N PHE A 123 36.77 6.87 -41.88
CA PHE A 123 35.56 6.48 -42.62
C PHE A 123 35.01 5.13 -42.12
N VAL A 124 35.86 4.12 -41.95
CA VAL A 124 35.49 2.81 -41.41
C VAL A 124 34.97 2.95 -39.99
N HIS A 125 35.66 3.74 -39.16
CA HIS A 125 35.22 4.03 -37.80
C HIS A 125 33.83 4.68 -37.77
N LYS A 126 33.61 5.74 -38.54
CA LYS A 126 32.34 6.46 -38.62
C LYS A 126 31.19 5.58 -39.11
N ARG A 127 31.45 4.75 -40.16
CA ARG A 127 30.41 3.94 -40.82
C ARG A 127 30.06 2.63 -40.08
N TYR A 128 31.04 1.96 -39.48
CA TYR A 128 30.86 0.61 -38.96
C TYR A 128 31.05 0.49 -37.44
N VAL A 129 32.00 1.20 -36.88
CA VAL A 129 32.38 1.07 -35.46
C VAL A 129 31.49 1.92 -34.55
N LYS A 130 31.37 3.21 -34.89
CA LYS A 130 30.60 4.17 -34.09
C LYS A 130 29.13 3.78 -33.95
N PRO A 131 28.37 3.30 -34.95
CA PRO A 131 26.99 2.89 -34.78
C PRO A 131 26.84 1.67 -33.86
N ARG A 132 27.77 0.71 -33.93
CA ARG A 132 27.74 -0.48 -33.06
C ARG A 132 28.04 -0.14 -31.61
N ILE A 133 29.02 0.73 -31.38
CA ILE A 133 29.36 1.19 -30.02
C ILE A 133 28.22 2.03 -29.46
N SER A 134 27.61 2.93 -30.22
CA SER A 134 26.49 3.74 -29.75
C SER A 134 25.27 2.88 -29.41
N ALA A 135 24.97 1.85 -30.22
CA ALA A 135 23.88 0.91 -29.93
C ALA A 135 24.14 0.07 -28.66
N PHE A 136 25.41 -0.29 -28.41
CA PHE A 136 25.79 -0.99 -27.19
C PHE A 136 25.64 -0.10 -25.95
N ILE A 137 26.16 1.12 -25.99
CA ILE A 137 26.04 2.10 -24.91
C ILE A 137 24.58 2.44 -24.62
N ARG A 138 23.73 2.55 -25.67
CA ARG A 138 22.30 2.78 -25.52
C ARG A 138 21.63 1.72 -24.64
N ARG A 139 21.98 0.44 -24.81
CA ARG A 139 21.41 -0.65 -23.99
C ARG A 139 21.69 -0.46 -22.50
N PHE A 140 22.89 -0.04 -22.14
CA PHE A 140 23.25 0.24 -20.75
C PHE A 140 22.54 1.48 -20.20
N ARG A 141 22.41 2.55 -20.99
CA ARG A 141 21.73 3.79 -20.53
C ARG A 141 20.24 3.62 -20.38
N VAL A 142 19.58 2.88 -21.26
CA VAL A 142 18.13 2.62 -21.15
C VAL A 142 17.81 1.80 -19.92
N SER A 143 18.68 0.86 -19.52
CA SER A 143 18.45 0.08 -18.30
C SER A 143 18.59 0.89 -17.00
N GLN A 144 19.35 1.98 -17.02
CA GLN A 144 19.53 2.85 -15.83
C GLN A 144 18.47 3.94 -15.67
N THR A 145 17.68 4.23 -16.72
CA THR A 145 16.64 5.27 -16.66
C THR A 145 15.25 4.74 -16.37
N SER A 146 15.07 3.41 -16.25
CA SER A 146 13.76 2.77 -16.03
C SER A 146 13.31 2.69 -14.57
N ASP A 147 14.15 3.08 -13.59
CA ASP A 147 13.94 2.75 -12.18
C ASP A 147 13.15 3.80 -11.38
N ALA A 148 12.74 4.91 -12.00
CA ALA A 148 12.19 6.03 -11.25
C ALA A 148 10.65 6.13 -11.22
N ILE A 149 9.92 5.42 -12.08
CA ILE A 149 8.45 5.51 -12.15
C ILE A 149 7.84 4.19 -11.71
N SER A 150 6.87 4.26 -10.80
CA SER A 150 6.11 3.08 -10.37
C SER A 150 5.39 2.43 -11.56
N ASP A 151 5.90 1.27 -11.99
CA ASP A 151 5.29 0.45 -13.04
C ASP A 151 4.54 -0.72 -12.38
N VAL A 152 3.26 -0.86 -12.69
CA VAL A 152 2.42 -1.94 -12.13
C VAL A 152 3.00 -3.34 -12.38
N ARG A 153 3.76 -3.53 -13.47
CA ARG A 153 4.43 -4.81 -13.79
C ARG A 153 5.59 -5.11 -12.85
N VAL A 154 6.26 -4.07 -12.34
CA VAL A 154 7.35 -4.17 -11.37
C VAL A 154 6.80 -4.31 -9.95
N GLU A 155 5.75 -3.56 -9.63
CA GLU A 155 5.11 -3.60 -8.32
C GLU A 155 4.36 -4.93 -8.08
N HIS A 156 3.84 -5.57 -9.16
CA HIS A 156 3.15 -6.84 -9.05
C HIS A 156 4.11 -7.97 -8.66
N GLY A 157 3.88 -8.57 -7.50
CA GLY A 157 4.74 -9.64 -6.97
C GLY A 157 5.99 -9.16 -6.23
N LYS A 158 6.16 -7.86 -6.04
CA LYS A 158 7.26 -7.27 -5.26
C LYS A 158 7.20 -7.68 -3.79
N TYR A 159 6.00 -7.80 -3.25
CA TYR A 159 5.78 -8.18 -1.86
C TYR A 159 5.17 -9.57 -1.77
N GLU A 160 5.71 -10.40 -0.87
CA GLU A 160 5.18 -11.71 -0.54
C GLU A 160 4.74 -11.75 0.93
N PRO A 161 3.58 -12.38 1.25
CA PRO A 161 3.11 -12.47 2.62
C PRO A 161 4.12 -13.22 3.50
N LYS A 162 4.50 -12.63 4.63
CA LYS A 162 5.42 -13.25 5.59
C LYS A 162 4.66 -14.10 6.60
N ILE A 163 5.32 -15.16 7.11
CA ILE A 163 4.80 -16.04 8.14
C ILE A 163 5.66 -15.86 9.40
N PHE A 164 5.03 -15.41 10.47
CA PHE A 164 5.65 -15.21 11.78
C PHE A 164 4.58 -15.30 12.88
N ASN A 165 5.01 -15.47 14.11
CA ASN A 165 4.11 -15.47 15.27
C ASN A 165 4.04 -14.06 15.87
N PRO A 166 2.91 -13.33 15.78
CA PRO A 166 2.80 -11.96 16.29
C PRO A 166 3.06 -11.84 17.79
N THR A 167 2.73 -12.86 18.59
CA THR A 167 2.83 -12.80 20.07
C THR A 167 4.26 -12.66 20.57
N GLU A 168 5.27 -13.07 19.78
CA GLU A 168 6.69 -12.94 20.11
C GLU A 168 7.18 -11.48 20.09
N TYR A 169 6.47 -10.60 19.40
CA TYR A 169 6.83 -9.19 19.24
C TYR A 169 6.08 -8.26 20.19
N TYR A 170 5.17 -8.76 21.04
CA TYR A 170 4.37 -7.92 21.92
C TYR A 170 5.22 -7.23 23.00
N LYS A 171 4.94 -5.95 23.23
CA LYS A 171 5.60 -5.11 24.24
C LYS A 171 4.56 -4.32 25.03
N ASN A 172 4.81 -4.11 26.33
CA ASN A 172 3.85 -3.44 27.20
C ASN A 172 3.53 -2.00 26.78
N ASN A 173 4.55 -1.22 26.40
CA ASN A 173 4.38 0.22 26.10
C ASN A 173 4.19 0.52 24.61
N ASN A 174 4.07 -0.50 23.77
CA ASN A 174 3.94 -0.34 22.33
C ASN A 174 2.92 -1.34 21.77
N TRP A 175 2.30 -0.96 20.66
CA TRP A 175 1.39 -1.83 19.90
C TRP A 175 2.11 -2.35 18.68
N PHE A 176 2.29 -3.66 18.63
CA PHE A 176 2.83 -4.32 17.45
C PHE A 176 1.76 -4.38 16.35
N ILE A 177 2.09 -3.90 15.16
CA ILE A 177 1.17 -3.90 14.01
C ILE A 177 1.59 -4.96 12.99
N GLY A 178 2.88 -5.19 12.82
CA GLY A 178 3.42 -6.15 11.87
C GLY A 178 4.91 -5.97 11.66
N LEU A 179 5.46 -6.61 10.64
CA LEU A 179 6.85 -6.46 10.24
C LEU A 179 6.98 -5.50 9.05
N ASN A 180 8.13 -4.86 8.89
CA ASN A 180 8.47 -4.12 7.68
C ASN A 180 9.08 -5.05 6.60
N GLU A 181 9.50 -4.47 5.49
CA GLU A 181 10.17 -5.18 4.38
C GLU A 181 11.42 -5.96 4.85
N ASN A 182 12.17 -5.38 5.78
CA ASN A 182 13.41 -5.94 6.36
C ASN A 182 13.17 -6.83 7.58
N GLU A 183 11.94 -7.29 7.81
CA GLU A 183 11.52 -8.13 8.96
C GLU A 183 11.68 -7.47 10.34
N ASN A 184 11.90 -6.18 10.38
CA ASN A 184 11.92 -5.45 11.63
C ASN A 184 10.47 -5.17 12.10
N PRO A 185 10.19 -5.31 13.41
CA PRO A 185 8.85 -5.06 13.94
C PRO A 185 8.47 -3.57 13.88
N ILE A 186 7.27 -3.30 13.45
CA ILE A 186 6.65 -1.97 13.42
C ILE A 186 5.77 -1.83 14.66
N TYR A 187 6.03 -0.76 15.40
CA TYR A 187 5.28 -0.42 16.62
C TYR A 187 4.64 0.96 16.49
N ILE A 188 3.47 1.08 17.13
CA ILE A 188 2.85 2.37 17.48
C ILE A 188 3.00 2.51 19.00
N SER A 189 3.35 3.69 19.48
CA SER A 189 3.46 3.92 20.93
C SER A 189 2.09 3.75 21.61
N ASP A 190 2.09 3.36 22.88
CA ASP A 190 0.84 3.21 23.62
C ASP A 190 0.08 4.54 23.72
N GLU A 191 0.79 5.63 23.90
CA GLU A 191 0.24 6.98 23.94
C GLU A 191 -0.46 7.32 22.60
N GLU A 192 0.23 7.17 21.46
CA GLU A 192 -0.35 7.46 20.15
C GLU A 192 -1.57 6.58 19.86
N PHE A 193 -1.50 5.28 20.16
CA PHE A 193 -2.60 4.35 19.91
C PHE A 193 -3.84 4.67 20.75
N THR A 194 -3.67 5.02 22.02
CA THR A 194 -4.77 5.28 22.94
C THR A 194 -5.41 6.65 22.78
N THR A 195 -4.66 7.60 22.24
CA THR A 195 -5.15 8.98 21.98
C THR A 195 -5.62 9.19 20.53
N THR A 196 -5.72 8.11 19.75
CA THR A 196 -6.07 8.23 18.33
C THR A 196 -7.03 7.12 17.92
N ASN A 197 -8.05 7.47 17.13
CA ASN A 197 -8.87 6.44 16.48
C ASN A 197 -8.17 5.90 15.23
N ALA A 198 -8.58 4.71 14.80
CA ALA A 198 -8.01 4.04 13.66
C ALA A 198 -9.05 3.61 12.61
N ARG A 199 -8.63 3.48 11.37
CA ARG A 199 -9.42 2.86 10.29
C ARG A 199 -8.59 1.81 9.56
N ILE A 200 -9.23 0.68 9.28
CA ILE A 200 -8.63 -0.44 8.56
C ILE A 200 -9.44 -0.66 7.28
N LEU A 201 -8.83 -0.37 6.14
CA LEU A 201 -9.46 -0.48 4.83
C LEU A 201 -8.89 -1.66 4.04
N GLY A 202 -9.72 -2.25 3.19
CA GLY A 202 -9.29 -3.29 2.26
C GLY A 202 -10.45 -4.18 1.80
N ALA A 203 -10.31 -4.77 0.64
CA ALA A 203 -11.30 -5.66 0.07
C ALA A 203 -11.52 -6.92 0.93
N THR A 204 -12.52 -7.71 0.61
CA THR A 204 -12.76 -8.99 1.29
C THR A 204 -11.55 -9.92 1.11
N GLN A 205 -11.17 -10.65 2.16
CA GLN A 205 -10.05 -11.61 2.19
C GLN A 205 -8.65 -10.98 2.03
N THR A 206 -8.48 -9.69 2.19
CA THR A 206 -7.16 -9.06 2.15
C THR A 206 -6.36 -9.17 3.44
N GLY A 207 -7.00 -9.58 4.57
CA GLY A 207 -6.34 -9.77 5.86
C GLY A 207 -6.75 -8.77 6.95
N LYS A 208 -7.85 -8.01 6.76
CA LYS A 208 -8.37 -7.09 7.81
C LYS A 208 -8.57 -7.79 9.14
N GLY A 209 -9.30 -8.92 9.15
CA GLY A 209 -9.55 -9.70 10.36
C GLY A 209 -8.27 -10.25 11.02
N VAL A 210 -7.23 -10.53 10.23
CA VAL A 210 -5.91 -10.94 10.76
C VAL A 210 -5.30 -9.81 11.60
N LEU A 211 -5.30 -8.60 11.08
CA LEU A 211 -4.78 -7.44 11.78
C LEU A 211 -5.63 -7.06 13.00
N GLN A 212 -6.96 -7.10 12.86
CA GLN A 212 -7.88 -6.92 14.01
C GLN A 212 -7.58 -7.93 15.10
N GLY A 213 -7.37 -9.21 14.76
CA GLY A 213 -7.01 -10.25 15.71
C GLY A 213 -5.72 -9.95 16.47
N VAL A 214 -4.70 -9.42 15.82
CA VAL A 214 -3.44 -9.01 16.47
C VAL A 214 -3.68 -7.86 17.45
N ILE A 215 -4.47 -6.86 17.09
CA ILE A 215 -4.78 -5.72 17.96
C ILE A 215 -5.62 -6.17 19.17
N ILE A 216 -6.64 -6.99 18.92
CA ILE A 216 -7.56 -7.49 19.97
C ILE A 216 -6.81 -8.38 20.96
N ASP A 217 -5.97 -9.30 20.49
CA ASP A 217 -5.16 -10.17 21.35
C ASP A 217 -4.24 -9.35 22.26
N GLN A 218 -3.57 -8.33 21.71
CA GLN A 218 -2.75 -7.41 22.50
C GLN A 218 -3.55 -6.62 23.53
N ALA A 219 -4.74 -6.09 23.14
CA ALA A 219 -5.60 -5.36 24.06
C ALA A 219 -6.04 -6.23 25.26
N ILE A 220 -6.29 -7.52 25.03
CA ILE A 220 -6.67 -8.45 26.11
C ILE A 220 -5.47 -8.77 27.00
N ARG A 221 -4.28 -8.99 26.44
CA ARG A 221 -3.05 -9.32 27.19
C ARG A 221 -2.48 -8.14 27.98
N LYS A 222 -2.75 -6.91 27.56
CA LYS A 222 -2.39 -5.71 28.32
C LYS A 222 -3.34 -5.51 29.51
N LYS A 223 -2.80 -5.47 30.76
CA LYS A 223 -3.60 -5.41 31.99
C LYS A 223 -4.41 -4.13 32.14
N ASP A 224 -3.93 -3.04 31.62
CA ASP A 224 -4.52 -1.70 31.66
C ASP A 224 -5.46 -1.38 30.49
N LYS A 225 -5.66 -2.34 29.58
CA LYS A 225 -6.52 -2.20 28.40
C LYS A 225 -7.69 -3.16 28.44
N ALA A 226 -8.75 -2.81 27.73
CA ALA A 226 -9.90 -3.67 27.46
C ALA A 226 -10.37 -3.47 26.03
N VAL A 227 -11.14 -4.40 25.52
CA VAL A 227 -11.64 -4.35 24.14
C VAL A 227 -13.11 -4.74 24.09
N CYS A 228 -13.85 -4.01 23.26
CA CYS A 228 -15.14 -4.43 22.74
C CYS A 228 -15.00 -4.73 21.26
N PHE A 229 -15.42 -5.90 20.83
CA PHE A 229 -15.44 -6.27 19.41
C PHE A 229 -16.88 -6.48 18.96
N ILE A 230 -17.27 -5.74 17.92
CA ILE A 230 -18.58 -5.82 17.27
C ILE A 230 -18.41 -6.54 15.94
N ASP A 231 -18.86 -7.78 15.90
CA ASP A 231 -18.73 -8.69 14.76
C ASP A 231 -20.06 -8.82 14.03
N GLN A 232 -20.20 -8.10 12.90
CA GLN A 232 -21.41 -8.14 12.09
C GLN A 232 -21.43 -9.28 11.08
N LYS A 233 -20.25 -9.84 10.76
CA LYS A 233 -20.08 -11.01 9.91
C LYS A 233 -19.38 -12.13 10.68
N PRO A 234 -20.07 -12.73 11.64
CA PRO A 234 -19.44 -13.60 12.62
C PRO A 234 -18.63 -14.73 11.97
N ASP A 235 -17.36 -14.78 12.32
CA ASP A 235 -16.51 -15.91 12.05
C ASP A 235 -16.08 -16.60 13.37
N LYS A 236 -15.42 -17.74 13.25
CA LYS A 236 -14.93 -18.46 14.42
C LYS A 236 -13.55 -17.98 14.88
N PHE A 237 -12.86 -17.20 14.04
CA PHE A 237 -11.46 -16.88 14.23
C PHE A 237 -11.24 -15.84 15.35
N ILE A 238 -11.85 -14.65 15.23
CA ILE A 238 -11.66 -13.57 16.21
C ILE A 238 -12.20 -13.98 17.57
N TYR A 239 -13.40 -14.61 17.62
CA TYR A 239 -13.95 -15.10 18.89
C TYR A 239 -13.00 -16.08 19.59
N SER A 240 -12.38 -16.99 18.84
CA SER A 240 -11.42 -17.96 19.39
C SER A 240 -10.15 -17.30 19.91
N ILE A 241 -9.65 -16.27 19.24
CA ILE A 241 -8.52 -15.45 19.72
C ILE A 241 -8.90 -14.78 21.05
N MET A 242 -10.06 -14.11 21.10
CA MET A 242 -10.54 -13.44 22.31
C MET A 242 -10.69 -14.40 23.47
N ASN A 243 -11.30 -15.56 23.22
CA ASN A 243 -11.49 -16.57 24.26
C ASN A 243 -10.16 -17.14 24.77
N LYS A 244 -9.22 -17.47 23.89
CA LYS A 244 -7.88 -17.94 24.26
C LYS A 244 -7.14 -16.89 25.09
N ALA A 245 -7.07 -15.65 24.60
CA ALA A 245 -6.39 -14.57 25.31
C ALA A 245 -7.02 -14.29 26.70
N CYS A 246 -8.35 -14.34 26.80
CA CYS A 246 -9.05 -14.17 28.09
C CYS A 246 -8.77 -15.31 29.07
N LEU A 247 -8.70 -16.55 28.59
CA LEU A 247 -8.33 -17.71 29.41
C LEU A 247 -6.87 -17.62 29.88
N ASP A 248 -5.94 -17.26 28.97
CA ASP A 248 -4.52 -17.11 29.29
C ASP A 248 -4.29 -16.03 30.35
N GLU A 249 -5.04 -14.92 30.32
CA GLU A 249 -4.88 -13.77 31.23
C GLU A 249 -5.85 -13.78 32.42
N GLY A 250 -6.70 -14.81 32.53
CA GLY A 250 -7.72 -14.92 33.60
C GLY A 250 -8.77 -13.80 33.56
N ARG A 251 -9.10 -13.30 32.35
CA ARG A 251 -10.06 -12.20 32.16
C ARG A 251 -11.43 -12.72 31.77
N LYS A 252 -12.48 -11.97 32.15
CA LYS A 252 -13.86 -12.30 31.83
C LYS A 252 -14.20 -11.88 30.41
N LEU A 253 -14.62 -12.82 29.56
CA LEU A 253 -15.21 -12.58 28.26
C LEU A 253 -16.73 -12.63 28.36
N ILE A 254 -17.39 -11.52 28.06
CA ILE A 254 -18.84 -11.40 27.95
C ILE A 254 -19.22 -11.52 26.48
N THR A 255 -20.09 -12.49 26.19
CA THR A 255 -20.54 -12.77 24.81
C THR A 255 -22.02 -12.46 24.69
N PHE A 256 -22.37 -11.51 23.82
CA PHE A 256 -23.75 -11.14 23.55
C PHE A 256 -24.08 -11.42 22.07
N ASP A 257 -25.15 -12.16 21.81
CA ASP A 257 -25.67 -12.46 20.47
C ASP A 257 -27.04 -11.80 20.30
N ILE A 258 -27.14 -10.83 19.41
CA ILE A 258 -28.38 -10.05 19.18
C ILE A 258 -29.50 -10.92 18.63
N CYS A 259 -29.18 -11.94 17.83
CA CYS A 259 -30.18 -12.78 17.17
C CYS A 259 -30.70 -13.92 18.04
N THR A 260 -29.90 -14.38 18.99
CA THR A 260 -30.19 -15.61 19.75
C THR A 260 -29.95 -15.38 21.23
N ASN A 261 -30.77 -16.05 22.08
CA ASN A 261 -30.57 -16.03 23.51
C ASN A 261 -29.44 -17.01 23.88
N ARG A 262 -28.25 -16.46 24.21
CA ARG A 262 -27.09 -17.23 24.69
C ARG A 262 -26.77 -16.94 26.15
N GLY A 263 -27.80 -16.68 26.93
CA GLY A 263 -27.70 -16.47 28.40
C GLY A 263 -27.63 -15.02 28.82
N ILE A 264 -27.40 -14.09 27.89
CA ILE A 264 -27.42 -12.65 28.14
C ILE A 264 -28.38 -12.02 27.13
N THR A 265 -29.23 -11.13 27.63
CA THR A 265 -30.15 -10.35 26.80
C THR A 265 -29.86 -8.84 26.95
N TYR A 266 -30.42 -8.06 26.09
CA TYR A 266 -30.19 -6.61 26.06
C TYR A 266 -31.52 -5.86 26.07
N GLU A 267 -31.61 -4.85 26.93
CA GLU A 267 -32.74 -3.92 27.01
C GLU A 267 -32.26 -2.56 26.53
N PRO A 268 -32.60 -2.12 25.28
CA PRO A 268 -31.97 -1.02 24.61
C PRO A 268 -32.03 0.34 25.31
N PHE A 269 -33.09 0.57 26.08
CA PHE A 269 -33.41 1.89 26.62
C PHE A 269 -33.39 1.94 28.17
N LEU A 270 -32.87 0.89 28.82
CA LEU A 270 -32.93 0.76 30.27
C LEU A 270 -31.96 1.71 30.99
N HIS A 271 -30.72 1.85 30.48
CA HIS A 271 -29.64 2.57 31.14
C HIS A 271 -29.39 3.95 30.53
N GLY A 272 -28.81 4.89 31.29
CA GLY A 272 -28.52 6.26 30.90
C GLY A 272 -29.48 7.29 31.52
N ASP A 273 -29.20 8.56 31.34
CA ASP A 273 -30.08 9.64 31.76
C ASP A 273 -31.26 9.86 30.77
N LYS A 274 -32.10 10.86 31.03
CA LYS A 274 -33.26 11.14 30.21
C LYS A 274 -32.88 11.55 28.77
N ILE A 275 -31.82 12.33 28.62
CA ILE A 275 -31.37 12.84 27.34
C ILE A 275 -30.80 11.72 26.51
N ASP A 276 -29.92 10.89 27.11
CA ASP A 276 -29.31 9.74 26.45
C ASP A 276 -30.36 8.73 25.96
N LYS A 277 -31.33 8.41 26.83
CA LYS A 277 -32.41 7.48 26.50
C LYS A 277 -33.28 7.99 25.35
N LEU A 278 -33.67 9.26 25.36
CA LEU A 278 -34.46 9.86 24.31
C LEU A 278 -33.69 9.88 22.97
N ALA A 279 -32.42 10.26 22.99
CA ALA A 279 -31.58 10.26 21.80
C ALA A 279 -31.46 8.83 21.23
N ARG A 280 -31.22 7.83 22.05
CA ARG A 280 -31.17 6.41 21.63
C ARG A 280 -32.49 5.90 21.07
N ILE A 281 -33.61 6.26 21.67
CA ILE A 281 -34.95 5.91 21.17
C ILE A 281 -35.15 6.52 19.78
N TYR A 282 -34.85 7.83 19.62
CA TYR A 282 -35.04 8.53 18.36
C TYR A 282 -34.16 7.95 17.24
N ASN A 283 -32.92 7.65 17.53
CA ASN A 283 -31.98 7.04 16.58
C ASN A 283 -32.34 5.59 16.24
N THR A 284 -32.67 4.77 17.25
CA THR A 284 -32.97 3.36 17.04
C THR A 284 -34.28 3.15 16.28
N LEU A 285 -35.26 4.03 16.52
CA LEU A 285 -36.56 3.97 15.87
C LEU A 285 -36.64 4.84 14.60
N ASP A 286 -35.52 5.42 14.14
CA ASP A 286 -35.46 6.31 12.96
C ASP A 286 -36.58 7.37 12.96
N ILE A 287 -36.67 8.15 14.03
CA ILE A 287 -37.67 9.23 14.20
C ILE A 287 -37.03 10.60 14.36
N ASN A 288 -35.77 10.76 13.96
CA ASN A 288 -35.08 12.04 13.83
C ASN A 288 -35.59 12.81 12.60
N ASP A 289 -35.35 14.12 12.60
CA ASP A 289 -35.67 14.98 11.47
C ASP A 289 -34.82 14.61 10.25
N THR A 290 -35.46 14.52 9.10
CA THR A 290 -34.83 14.13 7.82
C THR A 290 -34.70 15.30 6.84
N GLY A 291 -35.26 16.48 7.18
CA GLY A 291 -35.34 17.65 6.29
C GLY A 291 -36.37 17.46 5.18
N THR A 292 -37.35 16.57 5.37
CA THR A 292 -38.39 16.28 4.40
C THR A 292 -39.80 16.61 4.96
N THR A 293 -40.79 16.57 4.10
CA THR A 293 -42.21 16.75 4.51
C THR A 293 -42.70 15.66 5.48
N ALA A 294 -41.95 14.57 5.65
CA ALA A 294 -42.26 13.54 6.61
C ALA A 294 -41.98 13.94 8.07
N ASP A 295 -41.22 15.01 8.30
CA ASP A 295 -40.77 15.43 9.63
C ASP A 295 -41.95 15.80 10.56
N HIS A 296 -43.06 16.31 10.04
CA HIS A 296 -44.27 16.55 10.84
C HIS A 296 -44.81 15.26 11.52
N TYR A 297 -44.74 14.11 10.81
CA TYR A 297 -45.16 12.82 11.39
C TYR A 297 -44.12 12.31 12.41
N LEU A 298 -42.85 12.59 12.17
CA LEU A 298 -41.75 12.20 13.07
C LEU A 298 -41.77 13.03 14.35
N GLU A 299 -42.08 14.32 14.23
CA GLU A 299 -42.31 15.20 15.39
C GLU A 299 -43.46 14.71 16.27
N SER A 300 -44.60 14.37 15.65
CA SER A 300 -45.76 13.80 16.37
C SER A 300 -45.40 12.48 17.08
N ALA A 301 -44.58 11.62 16.45
CA ALA A 301 -44.08 10.41 17.08
C ALA A 301 -43.19 10.70 18.28
N ARG A 302 -42.26 11.65 18.19
CA ARG A 302 -41.44 12.10 19.33
C ARG A 302 -42.27 12.63 20.46
N ALA A 303 -43.31 13.43 20.16
CA ALA A 303 -44.26 13.97 21.14
C ALA A 303 -45.01 12.86 21.91
N CYS A 304 -45.38 11.73 21.25
CA CYS A 304 -45.94 10.58 21.90
C CYS A 304 -44.97 9.99 22.96
N ILE A 305 -43.68 9.84 22.61
CA ILE A 305 -42.68 9.32 23.53
C ILE A 305 -42.52 10.25 24.75
N LEU A 306 -42.45 11.56 24.53
CA LEU A 306 -42.31 12.52 25.62
C LEU A 306 -43.51 12.49 26.59
N LYS A 307 -44.74 12.29 26.08
CA LYS A 307 -45.93 12.18 26.92
C LYS A 307 -45.94 10.94 27.83
N VAL A 308 -45.37 9.83 27.39
CA VAL A 308 -45.31 8.58 28.13
C VAL A 308 -44.05 8.42 28.96
N TYR A 309 -43.04 9.28 28.78
CA TYR A 309 -41.70 9.11 29.31
C TYR A 309 -41.66 8.99 30.84
N ASP A 310 -42.37 9.86 31.54
CA ASP A 310 -42.33 9.93 33.00
C ASP A 310 -43.04 8.73 33.69
N MET A 311 -43.87 7.99 32.96
CA MET A 311 -44.56 6.76 33.43
C MET A 311 -43.83 5.48 33.04
N TRP A 312 -42.80 5.62 32.20
CA TRP A 312 -42.09 4.48 31.60
C TRP A 312 -40.96 3.99 32.51
N ASP A 313 -40.88 2.66 32.70
CA ASP A 313 -39.88 1.99 33.55
C ASP A 313 -38.52 1.77 32.86
N GLY A 314 -38.35 2.13 31.61
CA GLY A 314 -37.15 1.92 30.84
C GLY A 314 -37.16 0.65 29.98
N THR A 315 -38.15 -0.24 30.17
CA THR A 315 -38.24 -1.48 29.40
C THR A 315 -38.98 -1.29 28.07
N LEU A 316 -38.55 -2.06 27.07
CA LEU A 316 -39.16 -2.04 25.73
C LEU A 316 -40.62 -2.52 25.74
N ALA A 317 -40.91 -3.51 26.60
CA ALA A 317 -42.24 -4.06 26.75
C ALA A 317 -43.20 -3.02 27.36
N HIS A 318 -42.77 -2.28 28.38
CA HIS A 318 -43.59 -1.26 29.02
C HIS A 318 -43.80 -0.04 28.08
N LEU A 319 -42.76 0.42 27.37
CA LEU A 319 -42.91 1.49 26.38
C LEU A 319 -43.95 1.13 25.29
N LYS A 320 -43.88 -0.12 24.81
CA LYS A 320 -44.86 -0.65 23.84
C LYS A 320 -46.28 -0.64 24.42
N ASN A 321 -46.45 -1.09 25.68
CA ASN A 321 -47.75 -1.11 26.34
C ASN A 321 -48.34 0.29 26.52
N LEU A 322 -47.55 1.26 26.98
CA LEU A 322 -47.97 2.66 27.13
C LEU A 322 -48.42 3.29 25.80
N LEU A 323 -47.65 3.08 24.75
CA LEU A 323 -47.97 3.58 23.40
C LEU A 323 -49.12 2.84 22.71
N SER A 324 -49.50 1.67 23.23
CA SER A 324 -50.68 0.93 22.74
C SER A 324 -51.95 1.25 23.52
N GLY A 325 -51.93 2.24 24.42
CA GLY A 325 -53.06 2.62 25.24
C GLY A 325 -53.25 1.80 26.53
N GLY A 326 -52.20 1.11 26.98
CA GLY A 326 -52.26 0.30 28.21
C GLY A 326 -52.21 1.10 29.51
N CYS A 327 -52.37 2.43 29.46
CA CYS A 327 -52.40 3.28 30.65
C CYS A 327 -53.73 4.01 30.76
N THR A 328 -54.34 3.97 31.94
CA THR A 328 -55.64 4.62 32.25
C THR A 328 -55.45 6.03 32.79
N SER A 329 -54.23 6.51 33.00
CA SER A 329 -53.93 7.78 33.62
C SER A 329 -53.79 8.95 32.64
N PHE A 330 -53.99 8.75 31.36
CA PHE A 330 -53.93 9.78 30.34
C PHE A 330 -55.23 10.60 30.29
N SER A 331 -55.11 11.88 29.94
CA SER A 331 -56.26 12.66 29.50
C SER A 331 -56.86 12.05 28.23
N GLU A 332 -58.17 12.28 27.98
CA GLU A 332 -58.80 11.76 26.76
C GLU A 332 -58.12 12.25 25.47
N GLU A 333 -57.70 13.48 25.46
CA GLU A 333 -56.95 14.09 24.34
C GLU A 333 -55.57 13.45 24.13
N ASP A 334 -54.80 13.18 25.22
CA ASP A 334 -53.51 12.54 25.16
C ASP A 334 -53.63 11.07 24.73
N TYR A 335 -54.66 10.40 25.18
CA TYR A 335 -54.93 8.99 24.82
C TYR A 335 -55.21 8.85 23.31
N GLU A 336 -56.11 9.73 22.76
CA GLU A 336 -56.37 9.73 21.31
C GLU A 336 -55.13 10.10 20.49
N PHE A 337 -54.37 11.06 20.96
CA PHE A 337 -53.13 11.48 20.30
C PHE A 337 -52.12 10.33 20.24
N ILE A 338 -51.91 9.62 21.36
CA ILE A 338 -50.97 8.49 21.46
C ILE A 338 -51.40 7.35 20.55
N LEU A 339 -52.69 6.99 20.53
CA LEU A 339 -53.21 5.93 19.68
C LEU A 339 -53.06 6.26 18.19
N LYS A 340 -53.25 7.53 17.82
CA LYS A 340 -53.16 7.98 16.45
C LYS A 340 -51.72 8.01 15.93
N PHE A 341 -50.77 8.60 16.66
CA PHE A 341 -49.41 8.85 16.21
C PHE A 341 -48.39 7.84 16.73
N GLY A 342 -48.68 7.13 17.83
CA GLY A 342 -47.79 6.11 18.43
C GLY A 342 -47.77 4.79 17.69
N ARG A 343 -48.77 4.49 16.85
CA ARG A 343 -48.89 3.19 16.16
C ARG A 343 -47.65 2.81 15.36
N LYS A 344 -46.98 3.74 14.68
CA LYS A 344 -45.75 3.48 13.92
C LYS A 344 -44.60 3.07 14.86
N ILE A 345 -44.52 3.67 16.02
CA ILE A 345 -43.53 3.37 17.04
C ILE A 345 -43.75 1.97 17.59
N VAL A 346 -45.02 1.63 17.90
CA VAL A 346 -45.41 0.31 18.40
C VAL A 346 -44.95 -0.80 17.45
N VAL A 347 -45.18 -0.62 16.14
CA VAL A 347 -44.72 -1.62 15.16
C VAL A 347 -43.19 -1.78 15.18
N LYS A 348 -42.43 -0.68 15.26
CA LYS A 348 -40.97 -0.75 15.34
C LYS A 348 -40.50 -1.40 16.68
N LEU A 349 -41.19 -1.16 17.77
CA LEU A 349 -40.92 -1.83 19.04
C LEU A 349 -41.24 -3.32 18.99
N GLU A 350 -42.30 -3.71 18.28
CA GLU A 350 -42.63 -5.13 18.03
C GLU A 350 -41.55 -5.83 17.22
N GLU A 351 -41.06 -5.18 16.15
CA GLU A 351 -39.93 -5.69 15.36
C GLU A 351 -38.70 -5.94 16.26
N LEU A 352 -38.32 -4.96 17.12
CA LEU A 352 -37.21 -5.10 18.07
C LEU A 352 -37.41 -6.25 19.06
N SER A 353 -38.62 -6.35 19.65
CA SER A 353 -38.98 -7.43 20.56
C SER A 353 -38.98 -8.83 19.93
N GLY A 354 -39.01 -8.89 18.59
CA GLY A 354 -38.91 -10.14 17.84
C GLY A 354 -37.49 -10.74 17.80
N LEU A 355 -36.48 -9.99 18.25
CA LEU A 355 -35.10 -10.49 18.38
C LEU A 355 -34.95 -11.21 19.74
N ASN A 356 -34.53 -12.48 19.71
CA ASN A 356 -34.37 -13.29 20.92
C ASN A 356 -33.34 -12.75 21.92
N GLY A 357 -32.36 -11.99 21.44
CA GLY A 357 -31.37 -11.33 22.29
C GLY A 357 -31.86 -9.99 22.87
N VAL A 358 -32.98 -9.43 22.38
CA VAL A 358 -33.47 -8.08 22.76
C VAL A 358 -34.77 -8.23 23.54
N LYS A 359 -34.62 -8.45 24.84
CA LYS A 359 -35.75 -8.59 25.77
C LYS A 359 -35.29 -8.48 27.20
N SER A 360 -36.20 -8.15 28.11
CA SER A 360 -35.95 -8.23 29.57
C SER A 360 -35.71 -9.68 30.00
N SER A 361 -34.68 -9.87 30.83
CA SER A 361 -34.40 -11.13 31.53
C SER A 361 -33.63 -10.84 32.83
N ASP A 362 -33.42 -11.86 33.63
CA ASP A 362 -32.65 -11.75 34.89
C ASP A 362 -31.15 -11.49 34.63
N ASN A 363 -30.65 -11.80 33.44
CA ASN A 363 -29.25 -11.59 33.06
C ASN A 363 -29.14 -10.59 31.91
N LEU A 364 -29.18 -9.33 32.24
CA LEU A 364 -29.11 -8.23 31.29
C LEU A 364 -27.67 -7.77 31.02
N LEU A 365 -27.40 -7.43 29.75
CA LEU A 365 -26.17 -6.76 29.36
C LEU A 365 -26.18 -5.34 29.95
N ASN A 366 -25.27 -5.07 30.88
CA ASN A 366 -25.05 -3.76 31.44
C ASN A 366 -23.70 -3.21 30.94
N ILE A 367 -23.74 -2.40 29.92
CA ILE A 367 -22.56 -1.86 29.24
C ILE A 367 -21.73 -1.00 30.19
N ARG A 368 -22.38 -0.16 31.01
CA ARG A 368 -21.69 0.67 32.00
C ARG A 368 -20.90 -0.16 33.01
N GLN A 369 -21.50 -1.19 33.55
CA GLN A 369 -20.85 -2.09 34.52
C GLN A 369 -19.66 -2.84 33.88
N ILE A 370 -19.78 -3.25 32.61
CA ILE A 370 -18.70 -3.89 31.85
C ILE A 370 -17.51 -2.95 31.74
N ILE A 371 -17.77 -1.68 31.41
CA ILE A 371 -16.73 -0.63 31.27
C ILE A 371 -16.07 -0.34 32.63
N GLU A 372 -16.85 -0.21 33.69
CA GLU A 372 -16.36 0.00 35.06
C GLU A 372 -15.46 -1.15 35.55
N ASN A 373 -15.83 -2.40 35.24
CA ASN A 373 -15.06 -3.59 35.60
C ASN A 373 -13.83 -3.79 34.70
N GLY A 374 -13.83 -3.25 33.49
CA GLY A 374 -12.82 -3.50 32.49
C GLY A 374 -12.90 -4.92 31.92
N ASP A 375 -14.11 -5.46 31.77
CA ASP A 375 -14.36 -6.77 31.17
C ASP A 375 -14.22 -6.71 29.65
N ILE A 376 -14.02 -7.85 29.01
CA ILE A 376 -13.93 -7.98 27.56
C ILE A 376 -15.30 -8.29 26.98
N LEU A 377 -15.70 -7.57 25.92
CA LEU A 377 -17.03 -7.70 25.32
C LEU A 377 -16.95 -8.14 23.86
N TYR A 378 -17.64 -9.22 23.54
CA TYR A 378 -17.87 -9.67 22.16
C TYR A 378 -19.36 -9.56 21.82
N ILE A 379 -19.69 -8.80 20.77
CA ILE A 379 -21.06 -8.60 20.30
C ILE A 379 -21.20 -9.22 18.93
N ARG A 380 -22.10 -10.17 18.81
CA ARG A 380 -22.43 -10.84 17.56
C ARG A 380 -23.65 -10.22 16.92
N GLY A 381 -23.46 -9.65 15.74
CA GLY A 381 -24.49 -9.12 14.88
C GLY A 381 -24.88 -10.05 13.73
N LYS A 382 -25.60 -9.51 12.75
CA LYS A 382 -26.00 -10.18 11.51
C LYS A 382 -26.08 -9.17 10.37
N LEU A 383 -25.23 -9.33 9.38
CA LEU A 383 -25.06 -8.37 8.29
C LEU A 383 -26.34 -8.12 7.46
N ASN A 384 -27.15 -9.16 7.25
CA ASN A 384 -28.31 -9.12 6.35
C ASN A 384 -29.61 -8.68 7.03
N SER A 385 -29.56 -8.16 8.27
CA SER A 385 -30.74 -7.73 9.02
C SER A 385 -30.63 -6.25 9.39
N ASP A 386 -31.44 -5.41 8.79
CA ASP A 386 -31.46 -3.97 9.13
C ASP A 386 -31.91 -3.73 10.57
N LEU A 387 -32.75 -4.61 11.10
CA LEU A 387 -33.15 -4.59 12.51
C LEU A 387 -31.98 -4.80 13.46
N VAL A 388 -31.12 -5.80 13.17
CA VAL A 388 -29.90 -6.05 13.95
C VAL A 388 -28.93 -4.88 13.89
N LYS A 389 -28.79 -4.23 12.71
CA LYS A 389 -27.95 -3.04 12.54
C LYS A 389 -28.43 -1.87 13.40
N ARG A 390 -29.75 -1.68 13.56
CA ARG A 390 -30.31 -0.66 14.48
C ARG A 390 -29.92 -0.94 15.93
N VAL A 391 -30.02 -2.20 16.36
CA VAL A 391 -29.58 -2.59 17.71
C VAL A 391 -28.09 -2.37 17.90
N VAL A 392 -27.25 -2.69 16.90
CA VAL A 392 -25.81 -2.41 16.97
C VAL A 392 -25.54 -0.91 17.10
N LYS A 393 -26.22 -0.05 16.33
CA LYS A 393 -26.10 1.42 16.48
C LYS A 393 -26.51 1.87 17.89
N CYS A 394 -27.61 1.33 18.42
CA CYS A 394 -28.05 1.61 19.79
C CYS A 394 -26.99 1.23 20.82
N ILE A 395 -26.38 0.05 20.69
CA ILE A 395 -25.29 -0.40 21.57
C ILE A 395 -24.07 0.51 21.49
N ILE A 396 -23.66 0.91 20.26
CA ILE A 396 -22.50 1.81 20.07
C ILE A 396 -22.78 3.16 20.73
N GLN A 397 -24.00 3.69 20.59
CA GLN A 397 -24.38 4.94 21.25
C GLN A 397 -24.36 4.79 22.78
N GLU A 398 -24.96 3.70 23.35
CA GLU A 398 -24.91 3.44 24.77
C GLU A 398 -23.49 3.26 25.31
N MET A 399 -22.61 2.63 24.53
CA MET A 399 -21.19 2.53 24.87
C MET A 399 -20.52 3.91 24.91
N THR A 400 -20.81 4.77 23.94
CA THR A 400 -20.28 6.14 23.89
C THR A 400 -20.74 6.94 25.11
N ASP A 401 -22.04 6.91 25.41
CA ASP A 401 -22.62 7.56 26.58
C ASP A 401 -21.98 7.04 27.88
N ALA A 402 -21.77 5.70 27.99
CA ALA A 402 -21.15 5.07 29.14
C ALA A 402 -19.64 5.43 29.24
N PHE A 403 -18.91 5.57 28.14
CA PHE A 403 -17.52 6.05 28.18
C PHE A 403 -17.43 7.46 28.72
N ILE A 404 -18.31 8.36 28.29
CA ILE A 404 -18.36 9.76 28.74
C ILE A 404 -18.78 9.83 30.21
N ALA A 405 -19.79 9.06 30.62
CA ALA A 405 -20.31 9.03 31.99
C ALA A 405 -19.37 8.36 33.01
N THR A 406 -18.30 7.69 32.54
CA THR A 406 -17.34 6.99 33.41
C THR A 406 -15.92 7.48 33.16
N PRO A 407 -15.56 8.72 33.56
CA PRO A 407 -14.25 9.29 33.29
C PRO A 407 -13.12 8.56 34.02
N ASP A 408 -13.36 8.06 35.24
CA ASP A 408 -12.39 7.39 36.10
C ASP A 408 -12.34 5.86 35.91
N LYS A 409 -12.65 5.39 34.70
CA LYS A 409 -12.59 3.95 34.43
C LYS A 409 -11.17 3.38 34.58
N LYS A 410 -11.10 2.16 35.06
CA LYS A 410 -9.84 1.49 35.40
C LYS A 410 -8.97 1.13 34.23
N LYS A 411 -9.55 1.02 33.04
CA LYS A 411 -8.85 0.56 31.83
C LYS A 411 -9.21 1.42 30.63
N HIS A 412 -8.25 1.58 29.71
CA HIS A 412 -8.53 2.15 28.40
C HIS A 412 -9.30 1.12 27.55
N TYR A 413 -10.36 1.55 26.87
CA TYR A 413 -11.16 0.71 25.98
C TYR A 413 -10.86 0.96 24.51
N THR A 414 -10.64 -0.12 23.77
CA THR A 414 -10.60 -0.09 22.31
C THR A 414 -11.89 -0.72 21.76
N CYS A 415 -12.71 0.06 21.07
CA CYS A 415 -13.91 -0.44 20.41
C CYS A 415 -13.60 -0.76 18.94
N VAL A 416 -13.62 -2.04 18.57
CA VAL A 416 -13.35 -2.49 17.21
C VAL A 416 -14.66 -2.89 16.54
N ILE A 417 -14.98 -2.26 15.41
CA ILE A 417 -16.22 -2.51 14.65
C ILE A 417 -15.82 -3.09 13.29
N ASP A 418 -16.12 -4.37 13.08
CA ASP A 418 -15.94 -5.01 11.78
C ASP A 418 -17.12 -4.71 10.85
N GLU A 419 -16.84 -4.62 9.53
CA GLU A 419 -17.80 -4.22 8.49
C GLU A 419 -18.59 -2.95 8.87
N ALA A 420 -17.89 -1.93 9.40
CA ALA A 420 -18.47 -0.71 9.96
C ALA A 420 -19.40 0.04 8.98
N ARG A 421 -19.24 -0.11 7.67
CA ARG A 421 -20.08 0.51 6.62
C ARG A 421 -21.58 0.32 6.84
N PHE A 422 -21.99 -0.75 7.50
CA PHE A 422 -23.41 -1.07 7.73
C PHE A 422 -24.02 -0.38 8.93
N VAL A 423 -23.20 0.21 9.80
CA VAL A 423 -23.63 0.89 11.02
C VAL A 423 -23.19 2.35 11.10
N ILE A 424 -22.44 2.82 10.10
CA ILE A 424 -22.06 4.24 10.03
C ILE A 424 -23.27 5.13 10.13
N SER A 425 -23.16 6.16 10.96
CA SER A 425 -24.20 7.14 11.26
C SER A 425 -23.55 8.42 11.85
N PRO A 426 -24.27 9.54 11.95
CA PRO A 426 -23.76 10.75 12.59
C PRO A 426 -23.24 10.50 14.00
N GLU A 427 -23.93 9.67 14.78
CA GLU A 427 -23.59 9.36 16.17
C GLU A 427 -22.22 8.67 16.29
N ILE A 428 -21.85 7.82 15.31
CA ILE A 428 -20.51 7.20 15.27
C ILE A 428 -19.44 8.24 14.93
N ALA A 429 -19.73 9.16 14.01
CA ALA A 429 -18.81 10.22 13.67
C ALA A 429 -18.56 11.16 14.88
N ASP A 430 -19.62 11.50 15.63
CA ASP A 430 -19.56 12.29 16.85
C ASP A 430 -18.85 11.51 17.98
N ALA A 431 -19.13 10.22 18.10
CA ALA A 431 -18.44 9.34 19.04
C ALA A 431 -16.92 9.36 18.79
N MET A 432 -16.48 9.22 17.55
CA MET A 432 -15.04 9.27 17.21
C MET A 432 -14.39 10.60 17.57
N ALA A 433 -15.13 11.69 17.51
CA ALA A 433 -14.63 13.01 17.90
C ALA A 433 -14.47 13.16 19.43
N THR A 434 -15.24 12.42 20.24
CA THR A 434 -15.38 12.68 21.69
C THR A 434 -14.78 11.60 22.58
N ILE A 435 -14.83 10.31 22.21
CA ILE A 435 -14.46 9.20 23.10
C ILE A 435 -12.98 9.16 23.49
N VAL A 436 -12.11 9.73 22.68
CA VAL A 436 -10.66 9.77 22.96
C VAL A 436 -10.37 10.50 24.26
N SER A 437 -11.04 11.63 24.51
CA SER A 437 -10.93 12.38 25.75
C SER A 437 -11.45 11.60 26.97
N SER A 438 -12.24 10.56 26.73
CA SER A 438 -12.82 9.68 27.76
C SER A 438 -12.08 8.35 27.88
N HIS A 439 -10.77 8.31 27.59
CA HIS A 439 -9.95 7.09 27.66
C HIS A 439 -10.53 5.89 26.90
N ALA A 440 -11.04 6.13 25.70
CA ALA A 440 -11.47 5.09 24.79
C ALA A 440 -11.09 5.49 23.36
N ASN A 441 -10.88 4.53 22.49
CA ASN A 441 -10.69 4.77 21.06
C ASN A 441 -11.49 3.78 20.22
N MET A 442 -11.73 4.14 18.96
CA MET A 442 -12.51 3.35 18.04
C MET A 442 -11.69 2.94 16.82
N ILE A 443 -11.84 1.69 16.39
CA ILE A 443 -11.23 1.14 15.18
C ILE A 443 -12.35 0.72 14.25
N LEU A 444 -12.47 1.39 13.12
CA LEU A 444 -13.47 1.09 12.09
C LEU A 444 -12.83 0.27 10.97
N ALA A 445 -13.34 -0.93 10.72
CA ALA A 445 -12.93 -1.73 9.59
C ALA A 445 -14.03 -1.74 8.50
N TYR A 446 -13.67 -1.35 7.27
CA TYR A 446 -14.57 -1.32 6.14
C TYR A 446 -13.80 -1.58 4.83
N GLN A 447 -14.49 -1.63 3.68
CA GLN A 447 -13.84 -2.10 2.46
C GLN A 447 -13.21 -0.97 1.66
N GLU A 448 -13.94 0.13 1.49
CA GLU A 448 -13.57 1.24 0.61
C GLU A 448 -13.95 2.58 1.24
N SER A 449 -13.20 3.64 0.93
CA SER A 449 -13.51 4.98 1.43
C SER A 449 -14.91 5.46 1.03
N ASP A 450 -15.38 5.05 -0.16
CA ASP A 450 -16.71 5.41 -0.66
C ASP A 450 -17.85 4.64 0.03
N ASP A 451 -17.58 3.60 0.80
CA ASP A 451 -18.57 2.94 1.66
C ASP A 451 -19.22 3.92 2.64
N LEU A 452 -18.48 4.96 3.05
CA LEU A 452 -18.95 6.00 3.94
C LEU A 452 -19.88 7.04 3.27
N LEU A 453 -19.99 7.02 1.93
CA LEU A 453 -20.90 7.91 1.19
C LEU A 453 -22.27 7.27 0.93
N ASN A 454 -22.39 5.95 1.05
CA ASN A 454 -23.60 5.20 0.71
C ASN A 454 -24.38 4.80 1.98
N ILE A 455 -24.69 5.76 2.83
CA ILE A 455 -25.40 5.53 4.10
C ILE A 455 -26.90 5.60 3.85
N LYS A 456 -27.62 4.52 4.14
CA LYS A 456 -29.08 4.47 4.00
C LYS A 456 -29.75 5.52 4.91
N GLY A 457 -30.70 6.27 4.36
CA GLY A 457 -31.51 7.21 5.12
C GLY A 457 -30.93 8.62 5.28
N TYR A 458 -29.75 8.88 4.72
CA TYR A 458 -29.12 10.19 4.77
C TYR A 458 -28.89 10.77 3.36
N SER A 459 -28.95 12.09 3.25
CA SER A 459 -28.60 12.78 2.00
C SER A 459 -27.10 12.64 1.69
N SER A 460 -26.72 12.82 0.43
CA SER A 460 -25.31 12.77 0.02
C SER A 460 -24.44 13.81 0.74
N THR A 461 -25.01 14.96 1.07
CA THR A 461 -24.32 16.02 1.82
C THR A 461 -24.01 15.59 3.25
N ILE A 462 -24.98 14.98 3.94
CA ILE A 462 -24.81 14.46 5.30
C ILE A 462 -23.80 13.31 5.29
N ALA A 463 -23.90 12.39 4.32
CA ALA A 463 -22.96 11.29 4.18
C ALA A 463 -21.51 11.79 3.94
N ALA A 464 -21.33 12.81 3.12
CA ALA A 464 -20.02 13.45 2.91
C ALA A 464 -19.47 14.11 4.19
N SER A 465 -20.32 14.76 4.98
CA SER A 465 -19.93 15.32 6.29
C SER A 465 -19.50 14.23 7.27
N ILE A 466 -20.25 13.13 7.36
CA ILE A 466 -19.91 11.96 8.20
C ILE A 466 -18.56 11.39 7.77
N LYS A 467 -18.36 11.17 6.46
CA LYS A 467 -17.09 10.69 5.91
C LYS A 467 -15.93 11.59 6.32
N SER A 468 -16.06 12.90 6.09
CA SER A 468 -15.04 13.89 6.45
C SER A 468 -14.72 13.88 7.95
N SER A 469 -15.75 13.79 8.80
CA SER A 469 -15.55 13.69 10.26
C SER A 469 -14.80 12.43 10.66
N ILE A 470 -15.16 11.26 10.11
CA ILE A 470 -14.48 9.99 10.39
C ILE A 470 -13.02 10.04 9.91
N GLU A 471 -12.78 10.55 8.71
CA GLU A 471 -11.43 10.66 8.14
C GLU A 471 -10.55 11.62 8.95
N THR A 472 -11.09 12.73 9.43
CA THR A 472 -10.38 13.72 10.26
C THR A 472 -10.06 13.17 11.65
N ASN A 473 -10.97 12.39 12.25
CA ASN A 473 -10.83 11.88 13.62
C ASN A 473 -10.15 10.50 13.68
N SER A 474 -9.65 9.94 12.57
CA SER A 474 -8.94 8.66 12.52
C SER A 474 -7.59 8.79 11.84
N ASN A 475 -6.57 9.09 12.62
CA ASN A 475 -5.22 9.38 12.11
C ASN A 475 -4.32 8.15 12.00
N ILE A 476 -4.68 7.01 12.59
CA ILE A 476 -4.04 5.72 12.31
C ILE A 476 -4.82 5.07 11.17
N VAL A 477 -4.17 4.92 10.02
CA VAL A 477 -4.80 4.37 8.81
C VAL A 477 -4.01 3.17 8.33
N ILE A 478 -4.70 2.05 8.16
CA ILE A 478 -4.10 0.85 7.60
C ILE A 478 -4.92 0.44 6.39
N VAL A 479 -4.29 0.47 5.22
CA VAL A 479 -4.93 0.12 3.96
C VAL A 479 -4.26 -1.11 3.36
N GLN A 480 -5.05 -2.14 3.16
CA GLN A 480 -4.68 -3.33 2.41
C GLN A 480 -5.11 -3.17 0.95
N LYS A 481 -4.97 -4.21 0.12
CA LYS A 481 -5.44 -4.16 -1.27
C LYS A 481 -6.89 -3.63 -1.34
N CYS A 482 -7.10 -2.56 -2.11
CA CYS A 482 -8.37 -1.85 -2.24
C CYS A 482 -8.63 -1.43 -3.69
N ASN A 483 -9.73 -0.71 -3.94
CA ASN A 483 -10.04 -0.13 -5.23
C ASN A 483 -9.15 1.10 -5.54
N TYR A 484 -9.20 1.58 -6.79
CA TYR A 484 -8.39 2.69 -7.27
C TYR A 484 -8.60 3.98 -6.45
N LYS A 485 -9.86 4.36 -6.15
CA LYS A 485 -10.16 5.60 -5.41
C LYS A 485 -9.59 5.60 -3.99
N THR A 486 -9.72 4.49 -3.29
CA THR A 486 -9.13 4.35 -1.94
C THR A 486 -7.60 4.34 -1.99
N ALA A 487 -7.01 3.70 -3.02
CA ALA A 487 -5.56 3.70 -3.24
C ALA A 487 -5.04 5.10 -3.56
N GLU A 488 -5.76 5.87 -4.39
CA GLU A 488 -5.42 7.26 -4.71
C GLU A 488 -5.47 8.16 -3.48
N LEU A 489 -6.52 8.06 -2.68
CA LEU A 489 -6.64 8.81 -1.42
C LEU A 489 -5.45 8.51 -0.48
N LEU A 490 -5.11 7.24 -0.29
CA LEU A 490 -3.99 6.88 0.57
C LEU A 490 -2.65 7.34 -0.01
N ALA A 491 -2.45 7.25 -1.33
CA ALA A 491 -1.25 7.74 -1.97
C ALA A 491 -1.08 9.26 -1.73
N GLN A 492 -2.16 10.04 -1.89
CA GLN A 492 -2.17 11.47 -1.56
C GLN A 492 -1.87 11.72 -0.08
N GLU A 493 -2.50 10.97 0.83
CA GLU A 493 -2.27 11.08 2.27
C GLU A 493 -0.85 10.62 2.69
N SER A 494 -0.16 9.80 1.89
CA SER A 494 1.22 9.38 2.17
C SER A 494 2.25 10.49 1.97
N GLY A 495 1.87 11.55 1.25
CA GLY A 495 2.74 12.66 0.87
C GLY A 495 3.51 12.40 -0.42
N THR A 496 4.23 13.42 -0.88
CA THR A 496 5.02 13.36 -2.12
C THR A 496 6.51 13.39 -1.84
N ILE A 497 7.27 12.76 -2.72
CA ILE A 497 8.74 12.78 -2.74
C ILE A 497 9.21 13.36 -4.08
N PRO A 498 10.27 14.19 -4.11
CA PRO A 498 10.81 14.68 -5.35
C PRO A 498 11.65 13.58 -6.03
N LEU A 499 11.27 13.18 -7.23
CA LEU A 499 12.04 12.30 -8.10
C LEU A 499 12.77 13.13 -9.15
N THR A 500 14.06 12.88 -9.31
CA THR A 500 14.85 13.51 -10.36
C THR A 500 14.67 12.74 -11.66
N ILE A 501 13.96 13.34 -12.62
CA ILE A 501 13.79 12.76 -13.95
C ILE A 501 14.81 13.40 -14.90
N THR A 502 15.65 12.56 -15.48
CA THR A 502 16.55 12.97 -16.54
C THR A 502 15.89 12.71 -17.90
N LYS A 503 15.36 13.75 -18.53
CA LYS A 503 14.87 13.67 -19.92
C LYS A 503 16.03 13.94 -20.86
N LEU A 504 16.30 13.02 -21.78
CA LEU A 504 17.27 13.19 -22.86
C LEU A 504 16.58 13.97 -23.98
N GLU A 505 16.97 15.24 -24.19
CA GLU A 505 16.26 16.14 -25.11
C GLU A 505 16.58 15.92 -26.59
N HIS A 506 17.76 15.43 -26.94
CA HIS A 506 18.15 15.33 -28.36
C HIS A 506 19.10 14.18 -28.63
N VAL A 507 18.67 13.26 -29.46
CA VAL A 507 19.52 12.27 -30.11
C VAL A 507 19.70 12.72 -31.55
N ASN A 508 20.90 13.21 -31.88
CA ASN A 508 21.26 13.44 -33.28
C ASN A 508 21.73 12.11 -33.87
N THR A 509 21.06 11.64 -34.90
CA THR A 509 21.48 10.45 -35.65
C THR A 509 22.30 10.92 -36.86
N ASP A 510 23.55 10.45 -36.95
CA ASP A 510 24.39 10.69 -38.15
C ASP A 510 23.81 9.94 -39.34
N ASP A 511 24.18 10.36 -40.57
CA ASP A 511 23.78 9.72 -41.84
C ASP A 511 24.06 8.21 -41.89
N PHE A 512 24.92 7.70 -41.03
CA PHE A 512 25.28 6.28 -40.92
C PHE A 512 24.60 5.57 -39.75
N GLY A 513 23.58 6.19 -39.12
CA GLY A 513 22.81 5.60 -38.04
C GLY A 513 23.50 5.58 -36.66
N ALA A 514 24.63 6.30 -36.51
CA ALA A 514 25.24 6.47 -35.18
C ALA A 514 24.53 7.58 -34.41
N GLU A 515 24.02 7.25 -33.24
CA GLU A 515 23.40 8.21 -32.34
C GLU A 515 24.48 9.02 -31.62
N SER A 516 24.43 10.34 -31.74
CA SER A 516 25.22 11.26 -30.93
C SER A 516 24.27 12.02 -29.98
N TRP A 517 24.49 11.87 -28.70
CA TRP A 517 23.69 12.50 -27.66
C TRP A 517 24.10 13.97 -27.53
N GLY A 518 23.16 14.88 -27.70
CA GLY A 518 23.42 16.31 -27.76
C GLY A 518 23.78 16.98 -26.44
N GLY A 519 24.10 16.26 -25.40
CA GLY A 519 24.61 16.81 -24.12
C GLY A 519 23.68 17.72 -23.35
N LYS A 520 22.51 18.02 -23.87
CA LYS A 520 21.48 18.74 -23.14
C LYS A 520 20.62 17.71 -22.40
N ARG A 521 20.78 17.66 -21.08
CA ARG A 521 19.85 16.96 -20.19
C ARG A 521 18.90 17.99 -19.63
N LEU A 522 17.61 17.78 -19.81
CA LEU A 522 16.62 18.44 -18.98
C LEU A 522 16.54 17.63 -17.68
N ILE A 523 17.14 18.12 -16.62
CA ILE A 523 16.95 17.60 -15.28
C ILE A 523 15.70 18.27 -14.77
N GLY A 524 14.58 17.54 -14.72
CA GLY A 524 13.34 17.98 -14.09
C GLY A 524 13.14 17.28 -12.77
N GLN A 525 12.60 17.97 -11.81
CA GLN A 525 12.03 17.32 -10.63
C GLN A 525 10.57 17.02 -10.95
N GLN A 526 10.15 15.77 -10.75
CA GLN A 526 8.76 15.35 -10.75
C GLN A 526 8.42 14.90 -9.34
N GLU A 527 7.27 15.30 -8.84
CA GLU A 527 6.75 14.77 -7.59
C GLU A 527 6.08 13.43 -7.86
N ASP A 528 6.34 12.45 -7.02
CA ASP A 528 5.62 11.18 -6.97
C ASP A 528 5.20 10.92 -5.52
N TYR A 529 4.22 10.06 -5.33
CA TYR A 529 3.77 9.70 -3.98
C TYR A 529 4.81 8.83 -3.26
N LEU A 530 4.95 9.04 -1.95
CA LEU A 530 5.82 8.19 -1.11
C LEU A 530 5.43 6.71 -1.24
N ILE A 531 4.12 6.44 -1.25
CA ILE A 531 3.57 5.11 -1.55
C ILE A 531 2.76 5.24 -2.87
N PRO A 532 3.28 4.74 -3.99
CA PRO A 532 2.61 4.84 -5.28
C PRO A 532 1.27 4.09 -5.31
N ILE A 533 0.32 4.60 -6.10
CA ILE A 533 -1.00 3.96 -6.29
C ILE A 533 -0.84 2.50 -6.76
N ASN A 534 0.08 2.25 -7.71
CA ASN A 534 0.33 0.91 -8.24
C ASN A 534 0.77 -0.09 -7.17
N THR A 535 1.56 0.35 -6.19
CA THR A 535 1.95 -0.46 -5.05
C THR A 535 0.72 -0.92 -4.26
N ILE A 536 -0.18 0.01 -3.91
CA ILE A 536 -1.38 -0.30 -3.10
C ILE A 536 -2.32 -1.26 -3.85
N LEU A 537 -2.50 -1.06 -5.16
CA LEU A 537 -3.37 -1.90 -5.99
C LEU A 537 -2.86 -3.35 -6.13
N THR A 538 -1.54 -3.54 -6.03
CA THR A 538 -0.90 -4.85 -6.23
C THR A 538 -0.54 -5.59 -4.94
N LEU A 539 -0.83 -5.00 -3.77
CA LEU A 539 -0.55 -5.63 -2.48
C LEU A 539 -1.17 -7.02 -2.38
N PRO A 540 -0.43 -8.01 -1.91
CA PRO A 540 -0.98 -9.35 -1.61
C PRO A 540 -1.78 -9.33 -0.30
N ALA A 541 -2.48 -10.42 -0.01
CA ALA A 541 -3.20 -10.58 1.26
C ALA A 541 -2.24 -10.47 2.46
N ARG A 542 -2.70 -9.86 3.55
CA ARG A 542 -1.95 -9.64 4.79
C ARG A 542 -0.78 -8.64 4.68
N VAL A 543 -0.69 -7.95 3.56
CA VAL A 543 0.24 -6.83 3.40
C VAL A 543 -0.57 -5.56 3.23
N GLY A 544 -0.18 -4.50 3.90
CA GLY A 544 -0.86 -3.22 3.87
C GLY A 544 0.11 -2.05 3.96
N VAL A 545 -0.44 -0.85 3.87
CA VAL A 545 0.25 0.41 4.14
C VAL A 545 -0.24 0.94 5.47
N LEU A 546 0.65 1.21 6.38
CA LEU A 546 0.39 1.87 7.65
C LEU A 546 0.77 3.34 7.56
N LYS A 547 -0.18 4.22 7.89
CA LYS A 547 0.02 5.65 8.13
C LYS A 547 -0.27 5.94 9.59
N THR A 548 0.61 6.67 10.26
CA THR A 548 0.46 7.12 11.65
C THR A 548 0.79 8.60 11.75
N VAL A 549 0.49 9.22 12.88
CA VAL A 549 0.82 10.62 13.14
C VAL A 549 2.32 10.82 13.28
N SER A 550 2.99 9.89 13.95
CA SER A 550 4.39 10.03 14.36
C SER A 550 5.40 9.56 13.31
N SER A 551 4.96 8.90 12.22
CA SER A 551 5.89 8.34 11.23
C SER A 551 5.38 8.41 9.80
N LEU A 552 6.32 8.40 8.85
CA LEU A 552 6.00 8.27 7.42
C LEU A 552 5.25 6.97 7.14
N SER A 553 4.43 6.97 6.10
CA SER A 553 3.72 5.78 5.62
C SER A 553 4.69 4.66 5.28
N LYS A 554 4.36 3.42 5.67
CA LYS A 554 5.23 2.23 5.54
C LYS A 554 4.43 1.02 5.10
N ILE A 555 5.09 0.13 4.37
CA ILE A 555 4.56 -1.21 4.10
C ILE A 555 4.62 -2.03 5.39
N VAL A 556 3.53 -2.71 5.71
CA VAL A 556 3.39 -3.56 6.90
C VAL A 556 2.90 -4.96 6.50
N PHE A 557 3.59 -5.97 7.02
CA PHE A 557 3.24 -7.40 6.86
C PHE A 557 2.59 -7.87 8.15
N SER A 558 1.35 -8.34 8.07
CA SER A 558 0.62 -8.91 9.19
C SER A 558 0.54 -10.44 9.10
N CYS A 559 0.46 -11.10 10.25
CA CYS A 559 0.24 -12.53 10.36
C CYS A 559 -0.80 -12.82 11.45
N TRP A 560 -1.46 -13.96 11.37
CA TRP A 560 -2.50 -14.33 12.33
C TRP A 560 -1.92 -14.77 13.67
N VAL A 561 -2.67 -14.47 14.71
CA VAL A 561 -2.43 -15.05 16.04
C VAL A 561 -2.78 -16.54 15.98
N SER A 562 -1.91 -17.40 16.46
CA SER A 562 -2.13 -18.84 16.44
C SER A 562 -3.23 -19.24 17.42
N VAL A 563 -4.19 -20.03 16.94
CA VAL A 563 -5.27 -20.63 17.72
C VAL A 563 -5.27 -22.12 17.48
N ASP A 564 -5.08 -22.92 18.54
CA ASP A 564 -4.95 -24.38 18.41
C ASP A 564 -6.28 -25.04 18.05
N LYS A 565 -7.39 -24.54 18.60
CA LYS A 565 -8.75 -25.02 18.32
C LYS A 565 -9.73 -23.87 18.27
N PHE A 566 -10.67 -23.94 17.34
CA PHE A 566 -11.77 -22.98 17.31
C PHE A 566 -12.73 -23.21 18.47
N THR A 567 -13.01 -22.15 19.21
CA THR A 567 -13.94 -22.16 20.35
C THR A 567 -15.36 -21.97 19.81
N PRO A 568 -16.31 -22.87 20.14
CA PRO A 568 -17.71 -22.65 19.85
C PRO A 568 -18.28 -21.51 20.70
N LEU A 569 -19.23 -20.77 20.15
CA LEU A 569 -20.02 -19.81 20.92
C LEU A 569 -20.81 -20.53 22.01
N PRO A 570 -21.17 -19.83 23.11
CA PRO A 570 -22.07 -20.39 24.15
C PRO A 570 -23.34 -20.97 23.53
N ALA A 571 -23.83 -22.07 24.10
CA ALA A 571 -25.05 -22.72 23.62
C ALA A 571 -26.27 -21.79 23.70
N GLU A 572 -27.20 -21.93 22.77
CA GLU A 572 -28.47 -21.22 22.83
C GLU A 572 -29.36 -21.79 23.94
N ILE A 573 -29.94 -20.91 24.72
CA ILE A 573 -30.98 -21.29 25.69
C ILE A 573 -32.28 -21.37 24.91
N LYS A 574 -32.71 -22.58 24.61
CA LYS A 574 -34.05 -22.82 24.05
C LYS A 574 -35.06 -22.62 25.14
N GLU A 575 -35.95 -21.64 25.02
CA GLU A 575 -37.12 -21.55 25.88
C GLU A 575 -37.94 -22.84 25.68
N SER A 576 -38.07 -23.62 26.73
CA SER A 576 -38.98 -24.75 26.77
C SER A 576 -40.39 -24.20 26.54
N SER A 577 -40.89 -24.31 25.33
CA SER A 577 -42.32 -24.12 25.09
C SER A 577 -43.08 -25.24 25.78
N GLU A 578 -43.35 -25.08 27.07
CA GLU A 578 -44.35 -25.88 27.76
C GLU A 578 -45.74 -25.57 27.18
N LYS A 579 -46.00 -26.05 25.99
CA LYS A 579 -47.37 -26.42 25.58
C LYS A 579 -47.55 -27.87 26.03
N LYS A 580 -48.26 -28.05 27.16
CA LYS A 580 -48.84 -29.32 27.56
C LYS A 580 -49.46 -29.98 26.34
N LYS A 581 -48.78 -30.98 25.76
CA LYS A 581 -49.43 -32.02 24.95
C LYS A 581 -49.48 -33.27 25.82
N ALA A 582 -50.74 -33.79 25.93
CA ALA A 582 -51.08 -35.01 26.63
C ALA A 582 -50.25 -36.22 26.12
N PRO A 583 -50.10 -37.27 26.94
CA PRO A 583 -49.15 -38.35 26.70
C PRO A 583 -49.69 -39.29 25.60
N VAL A 584 -48.89 -39.55 24.60
CA VAL A 584 -49.03 -40.70 23.71
C VAL A 584 -47.86 -41.63 23.96
N SER A 585 -48.27 -42.89 24.16
CA SER A 585 -47.51 -44.05 24.59
C SER A 585 -46.26 -44.39 23.79
N GLN A 586 -45.33 -45.00 24.55
CA GLN A 586 -44.06 -45.62 24.17
C GLN A 586 -44.12 -46.57 22.99
N SER A 587 -43.07 -46.54 22.16
CA SER A 587 -42.47 -47.76 21.66
C SER A 587 -40.96 -47.56 21.50
N ASP A 588 -40.24 -48.50 22.13
CA ASP A 588 -38.80 -48.64 22.15
C ASP A 588 -38.20 -48.78 20.73
N ASN A 589 -37.04 -48.13 20.50
CA ASN A 589 -35.96 -48.80 19.82
C ASN A 589 -34.63 -48.08 20.05
N ASN A 590 -33.77 -48.77 20.77
CA ASN A 590 -32.34 -48.53 20.96
C ASN A 590 -31.61 -48.63 19.61
N THR A 591 -30.87 -47.62 19.25
CA THR A 591 -29.62 -47.83 18.47
C THR A 591 -28.65 -46.70 18.78
N SER A 592 -27.60 -47.07 19.49
CA SER A 592 -26.44 -46.26 19.78
C SER A 592 -25.57 -46.09 18.50
N VAL A 593 -25.38 -44.88 18.06
CA VAL A 593 -24.36 -44.55 17.03
C VAL A 593 -23.30 -43.68 17.69
N LYS A 594 -22.11 -44.25 17.82
CA LYS A 594 -20.87 -43.53 18.15
C LYS A 594 -20.48 -42.66 16.94
N LEU A 595 -20.46 -41.33 17.10
CA LEU A 595 -19.80 -40.44 16.15
C LEU A 595 -18.30 -40.34 16.48
N SER A 596 -17.48 -40.85 15.60
CA SER A 596 -16.06 -40.55 15.54
C SER A 596 -15.86 -39.28 14.70
N ASP A 597 -15.36 -38.22 15.33
CA ASP A 597 -14.99 -36.98 14.65
C ASP A 597 -13.70 -37.17 13.86
N THR A 598 -13.86 -37.48 12.57
CA THR A 598 -12.80 -37.31 11.57
C THR A 598 -13.32 -36.37 10.49
N TYR A 599 -12.76 -35.16 10.43
CA TYR A 599 -13.04 -34.22 9.35
C TYR A 599 -12.59 -34.80 8.02
N ILE A 600 -13.52 -35.02 7.12
CA ILE A 600 -13.25 -35.35 5.71
C ILE A 600 -13.44 -34.07 4.92
N PRO A 601 -12.36 -33.51 4.27
CA PRO A 601 -12.51 -32.32 3.44
C PRO A 601 -13.48 -32.57 2.28
N SER A 602 -14.30 -31.59 1.95
CA SER A 602 -15.24 -31.66 0.84
C SER A 602 -14.49 -31.75 -0.51
N GLU A 603 -15.13 -32.29 -1.54
CA GLU A 603 -14.55 -32.37 -2.89
C GLU A 603 -14.17 -30.99 -3.46
N ASP A 604 -14.84 -29.94 -3.03
CA ASP A 604 -14.55 -28.56 -3.44
C ASP A 604 -13.26 -28.02 -2.79
N ASP A 605 -12.95 -28.44 -1.55
CA ASP A 605 -11.68 -28.07 -0.89
C ASP A 605 -10.48 -28.80 -1.54
N LYS A 606 -10.68 -30.04 -2.02
CA LYS A 606 -9.66 -30.76 -2.77
C LYS A 606 -9.41 -30.15 -4.15
N LYS A 607 -10.47 -29.72 -4.86
CA LYS A 607 -10.33 -29.04 -6.15
C LYS A 607 -9.69 -27.65 -6.03
N LEU A 608 -9.88 -26.97 -4.92
CA LEU A 608 -9.20 -25.70 -4.65
C LEU A 608 -7.71 -25.89 -4.39
N ALA A 609 -7.34 -26.92 -3.63
CA ALA A 609 -5.95 -27.27 -3.37
C ALA A 609 -5.22 -27.72 -4.66
N GLU A 610 -5.86 -28.48 -5.53
CA GLU A 610 -5.32 -28.90 -6.82
C GLU A 610 -5.17 -27.74 -7.82
N ARG A 611 -6.04 -26.75 -7.80
CA ARG A 611 -5.90 -25.52 -8.60
C ARG A 611 -4.72 -24.66 -8.14
N ILE A 612 -4.43 -24.64 -6.86
CA ILE A 612 -3.28 -23.88 -6.30
C ILE A 612 -1.96 -24.57 -6.63
N THR A 613 -1.90 -25.91 -6.55
CA THR A 613 -0.70 -26.69 -6.88
C THR A 613 -0.48 -26.84 -8.39
N GLY A 614 -1.54 -26.94 -9.21
CA GLY A 614 -1.46 -27.00 -10.68
C GLY A 614 -0.93 -25.72 -11.34
N ASN A 615 -1.15 -24.56 -10.73
CA ASN A 615 -0.60 -23.29 -11.23
C ASN A 615 0.90 -23.08 -10.94
N GLN A 616 1.49 -23.82 -10.02
CA GLN A 616 2.94 -23.79 -9.80
C GLN A 616 3.72 -24.65 -10.80
N ALA A 617 3.13 -25.75 -11.30
CA ALA A 617 3.78 -26.62 -12.29
C ALA A 617 3.82 -26.04 -13.72
N ASN A 618 2.90 -25.12 -14.06
CA ASN A 618 2.85 -24.48 -15.39
C ASN A 618 3.71 -23.20 -15.51
N ARG A 619 4.35 -22.72 -14.44
CA ARG A 619 5.27 -21.58 -14.51
C ARG A 619 6.71 -21.93 -14.91
N SER A 620 7.08 -23.21 -14.90
CA SER A 620 8.43 -23.67 -15.31
C SER A 620 8.54 -24.10 -16.77
N ALA A 621 7.48 -24.05 -17.57
CA ALA A 621 7.45 -24.54 -18.96
C ALA A 621 7.30 -23.45 -20.04
N ILE A 622 7.34 -22.17 -19.71
CA ILE A 622 7.25 -21.09 -20.70
C ILE A 622 8.56 -20.29 -20.73
N THR A 623 9.62 -20.95 -21.14
CA THR A 623 10.81 -20.30 -21.72
C THR A 623 11.27 -21.18 -22.87
N ASN A 624 11.21 -20.64 -24.09
CA ASN A 624 11.68 -21.12 -25.38
C ASN A 624 10.61 -21.55 -26.38
N THR A 625 10.05 -20.55 -27.07
CA THR A 625 9.67 -20.70 -28.47
C THR A 625 9.76 -19.34 -29.18
N PRO A 626 10.40 -19.20 -30.34
CA PRO A 626 10.53 -17.93 -31.05
C PRO A 626 9.24 -17.61 -31.82
N VAL A 627 8.75 -16.38 -31.62
CA VAL A 627 7.58 -15.83 -32.31
C VAL A 627 7.98 -15.52 -33.77
N LYS A 628 7.35 -16.17 -34.71
CA LYS A 628 7.34 -15.80 -36.13
C LYS A 628 6.44 -14.59 -36.30
N THR A 629 7.00 -13.52 -36.82
CA THR A 629 6.30 -12.34 -37.32
C THR A 629 5.53 -12.68 -38.58
N GLY A 630 4.21 -12.48 -38.53
CA GLY A 630 3.34 -12.52 -39.69
C GLY A 630 2.38 -11.34 -39.65
N ASN A 631 2.41 -10.54 -40.71
CA ASN A 631 1.65 -9.32 -40.98
C ASN A 631 0.16 -9.41 -40.66
N LYS A 632 -0.37 -8.42 -39.92
CA LYS A 632 -1.70 -7.84 -40.12
C LYS A 632 -1.65 -6.37 -39.69
N VAL A 633 -1.36 -5.53 -40.67
CA VAL A 633 -1.66 -4.10 -40.68
C VAL A 633 -2.86 -3.96 -41.61
N ALA A 634 -4.04 -3.68 -41.07
CA ALA A 634 -5.19 -3.05 -41.71
C ALA A 634 -6.45 -3.26 -40.84
N GLU A 635 -6.67 -2.41 -39.81
CA GLU A 635 -8.02 -2.20 -39.21
C GLU A 635 -8.03 -1.10 -38.10
N GLU A 636 -6.96 -0.36 -37.89
CA GLU A 636 -6.95 0.70 -36.85
C GLU A 636 -7.14 2.15 -37.36
N ASP A 637 -7.25 2.39 -38.65
CA ASP A 637 -7.39 3.77 -39.19
C ASP A 637 -8.82 4.32 -39.23
N ASN A 638 -9.85 3.52 -38.90
CA ASN A 638 -11.25 3.98 -38.95
C ASN A 638 -11.83 4.49 -37.61
N LEU A 639 -11.05 4.52 -36.54
CA LEU A 639 -11.51 5.01 -35.23
C LEU A 639 -10.98 6.42 -34.86
N ARG A 640 -10.04 6.97 -35.63
CA ARG A 640 -9.50 8.31 -35.38
C ARG A 640 -10.27 9.45 -36.04
N ASP A 641 -11.00 9.19 -37.10
CA ASP A 641 -11.75 10.24 -37.82
C ASP A 641 -13.11 10.56 -37.19
N ASN A 642 -13.67 9.68 -36.35
CA ASN A 642 -14.97 9.92 -35.71
C ASN A 642 -14.90 10.73 -34.39
N VAL A 643 -13.73 11.04 -33.86
CA VAL A 643 -13.58 11.81 -32.61
C VAL A 643 -13.33 13.30 -32.86
N LEU A 644 -12.95 13.69 -34.08
CA LEU A 644 -12.66 15.09 -34.42
C LEU A 644 -13.87 15.89 -34.91
N ASP A 645 -14.99 15.23 -35.27
CA ASP A 645 -16.21 15.92 -35.71
C ASP A 645 -17.16 16.33 -34.57
N ILE A 646 -16.94 15.87 -33.33
CA ILE A 646 -17.80 16.22 -32.16
C ILE A 646 -17.46 17.60 -31.57
N PHE A 647 -16.35 18.23 -31.96
CA PHE A 647 -15.90 19.53 -31.41
C PHE A 647 -16.02 20.70 -32.40
N ARG A 648 -16.81 20.57 -33.47
CA ARG A 648 -16.95 21.63 -34.49
C ARG A 648 -18.32 22.30 -34.63
N GLU A 649 -19.28 21.96 -33.79
CA GLU A 649 -20.53 22.70 -33.72
C GLU A 649 -20.67 23.37 -32.36
N ASP A 650 -20.10 24.54 -32.20
CA ASP A 650 -20.57 25.67 -31.38
C ASP A 650 -19.56 26.83 -31.52
N LYS A 651 -19.80 27.61 -32.56
CA LYS A 651 -19.45 29.04 -32.63
C LYS A 651 -20.52 29.78 -33.36
#